data_179f5f2594b17e6fa8896bfda774eccb
#
_entry.id   179f5f2594b17e6fa8896bfda774eccb
#
_cell.length_a   1.000
_cell.length_b   1.000
_cell.length_c   1.000
_cell.angle_alpha   90.00
_cell.angle_beta   90.00
_cell.angle_gamma   90.00
#
_symmetry.space_group_name_H-M   'P 1'
#
loop_
_entity.id
_entity.type
_entity.pdbx_description
1 polymer ?
#
loop_
_entity_poly.entity_id
_entity_poly.type
_entity_poly.pdbx_seq_one_letter_code
_entity_poly.pdbx_strand_id
1 'polypeptide(L)'
;MKQAGKEHGKGGRRALWGAVAIFAVAAVSVIGVKMVHEQNVREFVAQSGGKADSVEVDFLGRIHLRNLALPLADGTNLRIAAVDGRLKNLFLSGGIEMNGLNVEVATDKISVARASIEGANVDDDALTELFNSKGAAPVSKRIERFAAKRMSASEVTLTQSIAGREQKTIYKNVALDDIANGRIGRYSIGNASFDIAMDIPDGEGVMRKERMLGSTGAIAGEDFDAAYMARLYTEKAGPGDTEAKPLYGPLSVKAITLSDGKVNFAYDEMRINGFSMRMPAEPLLETVENLKSVTDPEALSPEERQAFFNQILSVVDMIGKGDMQLFGFKVDAPYNEGEDAGKRVKIAVERMALQLDGRKLDAGVHGLSIAEGTDTIKIGEASITGFSWHSPLEALKKMAGLNEQQLETFAFTTLMPELGTIRVAGIEVDVANPETVSATEKESADVQVQAKGTDEPTSDPLSSEAAIPGAGQKRGADQPSVESAATVNEPATILVPQRVRFSLKSYEMALTKPHNGIPTDIRLRQEELSVPVPADSKDEAYIQLRKLGFENLVFSYNLAAAWDQPNQNLLIKDISLSGKDMGSLSLSGLMGGFTEEFFSLDTAKTQLALFGLTAREVKLKIEDQGLMAKGIKLYSEQSEMTEDQARAMVTMMATEALQQLAVAQPKFEGAIDALLHFIAAPRTFTLTVRSKAEHGLSVFDLVAASENPMLILDKVDLEATAQ
;
A
#
# COMPACT_ATOMS: atom_id res chain seq x y z
N MET A 1 42.05 -11.30 -3.93
CA MET A 1 40.70 -10.99 -4.35
C MET A 1 40.40 -9.50 -4.13
N LYS A 2 40.97 -8.61 -4.94
CA LYS A 2 40.82 -7.14 -4.84
C LYS A 2 40.69 -6.56 -6.25
N GLN A 3 39.62 -6.84 -7.00
CA GLN A 3 39.36 -6.22 -8.31
C GLN A 3 37.89 -6.34 -8.81
N ALA A 4 36.92 -6.73 -8.00
CA ALA A 4 35.52 -6.88 -8.45
C ALA A 4 34.54 -5.79 -7.94
N GLY A 5 35.03 -4.66 -7.38
CA GLY A 5 34.20 -3.67 -6.66
C GLY A 5 33.95 -2.35 -7.40
N LYS A 6 34.07 -2.24 -8.75
CA LYS A 6 33.98 -0.93 -9.41
C LYS A 6 32.83 -0.73 -10.42
N GLU A 7 31.87 -1.65 -10.55
CA GLU A 7 30.88 -1.56 -11.65
C GLU A 7 29.42 -1.28 -11.27
N HIS A 8 29.06 -1.03 -10.01
CA HIS A 8 27.62 -0.96 -9.61
C HIS A 8 27.02 0.45 -9.41
N GLY A 9 27.68 1.50 -9.87
CA GLY A 9 27.28 2.91 -9.65
C GLY A 9 26.35 3.55 -10.71
N LYS A 10 25.46 2.83 -11.44
CA LYS A 10 24.86 3.34 -12.69
C LYS A 10 23.40 3.78 -12.65
N GLY A 11 22.63 3.55 -11.56
CA GLY A 11 21.19 3.86 -11.53
C GLY A 11 20.83 5.35 -11.39
N GLY A 12 21.62 6.14 -10.66
CA GLY A 12 21.35 7.57 -10.42
C GLY A 12 21.72 8.49 -11.60
N ARG A 13 22.50 7.99 -12.55
CA ARG A 13 22.93 8.75 -13.75
C ARG A 13 21.81 8.99 -14.77
N ARG A 14 20.67 8.27 -14.71
CA ARG A 14 19.62 8.29 -15.75
C ARG A 14 19.00 9.67 -15.98
N ALA A 15 18.71 10.42 -14.92
CA ALA A 15 18.15 11.78 -15.05
C ALA A 15 19.18 12.80 -15.51
N LEU A 16 20.46 12.62 -15.12
CA LEU A 16 21.57 13.46 -15.58
C LEU A 16 21.83 13.30 -17.09
N TRP A 17 21.65 12.08 -17.61
CA TRP A 17 21.90 11.77 -19.03
C TRP A 17 20.85 12.42 -19.95
N GLY A 18 19.59 12.51 -19.53
CA GLY A 18 18.60 13.29 -20.26
C GLY A 18 19.01 14.76 -20.37
N ALA A 19 19.53 15.34 -19.29
CA ALA A 19 20.06 16.69 -19.29
C ALA A 19 21.35 16.84 -20.17
N VAL A 20 22.25 15.88 -20.09
CA VAL A 20 23.49 15.89 -20.93
C VAL A 20 23.15 15.78 -22.41
N ALA A 21 22.18 14.93 -22.79
CA ALA A 21 21.74 14.85 -24.19
C ALA A 21 21.12 16.16 -24.67
N ILE A 22 20.29 16.79 -23.84
CA ILE A 22 19.71 18.11 -24.10
C ILE A 22 20.82 19.17 -24.26
N PHE A 23 21.84 19.12 -23.38
CA PHE A 23 23.00 20.03 -23.48
C PHE A 23 23.86 19.77 -24.69
N ALA A 24 24.12 18.51 -25.06
CA ALA A 24 24.89 18.18 -26.24
C ALA A 24 24.20 18.69 -27.53
N VAL A 25 22.88 18.50 -27.58
CA VAL A 25 22.04 19.01 -28.66
C VAL A 25 22.01 20.55 -28.66
N ALA A 26 21.95 21.18 -27.50
CA ALA A 26 21.99 22.63 -27.33
C ALA A 26 23.35 23.22 -27.74
N ALA A 27 24.47 22.55 -27.38
CA ALA A 27 25.82 23.01 -27.73
C ALA A 27 26.00 23.12 -29.23
N VAL A 28 25.57 22.09 -29.97
CA VAL A 28 25.67 22.11 -31.45
C VAL A 28 24.80 23.19 -32.08
N SER A 29 23.65 23.48 -31.47
CA SER A 29 22.73 24.52 -31.93
C SER A 29 23.36 25.91 -31.88
N VAL A 30 24.23 26.14 -30.91
CA VAL A 30 24.85 27.45 -30.69
C VAL A 30 26.14 27.65 -31.51
N ILE A 31 26.83 26.58 -31.86
CA ILE A 31 27.89 26.64 -32.88
C ILE A 31 27.33 27.30 -34.14
N GLY A 32 26.08 26.97 -34.50
CA GLY A 32 25.37 27.59 -35.58
C GLY A 32 24.90 29.05 -35.33
N VAL A 33 24.71 29.49 -34.10
CA VAL A 33 24.04 30.78 -33.81
C VAL A 33 24.98 32.00 -33.90
N LYS A 34 26.28 31.87 -33.64
CA LYS A 34 27.19 33.02 -33.53
C LYS A 34 28.25 33.15 -34.65
N MET A 35 28.38 32.15 -35.53
CA MET A 35 29.48 32.10 -36.49
C MET A 35 28.98 32.21 -37.92
N VAL A 36 28.95 33.44 -38.43
CA VAL A 36 28.49 33.77 -39.79
C VAL A 36 29.50 33.38 -40.88
N HIS A 37 30.74 33.00 -40.51
CA HIS A 37 31.79 32.65 -41.44
C HIS A 37 32.29 31.22 -41.20
N GLU A 38 32.49 30.48 -42.29
CA GLU A 38 32.95 29.10 -42.30
C GLU A 38 34.24 28.91 -41.48
N GLN A 39 35.15 29.87 -41.55
CA GLN A 39 36.44 29.83 -40.83
C GLN A 39 36.22 29.83 -39.30
N ASN A 40 35.28 30.64 -38.80
CA ASN A 40 34.99 30.72 -37.37
C ASN A 40 34.38 29.38 -36.86
N VAL A 41 33.53 28.73 -37.64
CA VAL A 41 32.99 27.39 -37.30
C VAL A 41 34.08 26.33 -37.27
N ARG A 42 34.99 26.34 -38.24
CA ARG A 42 36.15 25.43 -38.28
C ARG A 42 37.08 25.65 -37.07
N GLU A 43 37.40 26.91 -36.76
CA GLU A 43 38.21 27.26 -35.60
C GLU A 43 37.58 26.84 -34.29
N PHE A 44 36.29 27.05 -34.12
CA PHE A 44 35.57 26.63 -32.92
C PHE A 44 35.57 25.10 -32.78
N VAL A 45 35.25 24.33 -33.81
CA VAL A 45 35.29 22.87 -33.77
C VAL A 45 36.71 22.39 -33.40
N ALA A 46 37.74 23.00 -33.96
CA ALA A 46 39.14 22.66 -33.65
C ALA A 46 39.53 23.03 -32.21
N GLN A 47 39.14 24.22 -31.72
CA GLN A 47 39.40 24.68 -30.35
C GLN A 47 38.67 23.81 -29.29
N SER A 48 37.50 23.28 -29.64
CA SER A 48 36.74 22.34 -28.81
C SER A 48 37.31 20.91 -28.84
N GLY A 49 38.46 20.68 -29.51
CA GLY A 49 39.02 19.34 -29.67
C GLY A 49 38.24 18.43 -30.60
N GLY A 50 37.30 18.98 -31.33
CA GLY A 50 36.40 18.26 -32.23
C GLY A 50 36.95 18.10 -33.65
N LYS A 51 36.26 17.29 -34.45
CA LYS A 51 36.54 17.05 -35.87
C LYS A 51 35.23 17.05 -36.65
N ALA A 52 35.27 17.58 -37.89
CA ALA A 52 34.20 17.47 -38.87
C ALA A 52 34.80 17.18 -40.24
N ASP A 53 34.15 16.32 -41.05
CA ASP A 53 34.60 15.99 -42.38
C ASP A 53 34.39 17.16 -43.36
N SER A 54 33.26 17.86 -43.26
CA SER A 54 33.02 19.10 -43.99
C SER A 54 32.36 20.15 -43.10
N VAL A 55 32.71 21.40 -43.33
CA VAL A 55 32.11 22.59 -42.76
C VAL A 55 31.84 23.55 -43.90
N GLU A 56 30.61 23.85 -44.19
CA GLU A 56 30.18 24.73 -45.26
C GLU A 56 29.16 25.76 -44.71
N VAL A 57 29.26 27.00 -45.16
CA VAL A 57 28.29 28.06 -44.89
C VAL A 57 27.82 28.62 -46.22
N ASP A 58 26.52 28.49 -46.50
CA ASP A 58 25.95 28.99 -47.74
C ASP A 58 25.77 30.53 -47.74
N PHE A 59 25.46 31.10 -48.89
CA PHE A 59 25.28 32.55 -49.05
C PHE A 59 24.06 33.14 -48.28
N LEU A 60 23.16 32.26 -47.80
CA LEU A 60 22.05 32.61 -46.91
C LEU A 60 22.39 32.49 -45.43
N GLY A 61 23.66 32.15 -45.11
CA GLY A 61 24.11 31.94 -43.73
C GLY A 61 23.62 30.62 -43.14
N ARG A 62 23.29 29.60 -43.94
CA ARG A 62 23.02 28.25 -43.47
C ARG A 62 24.34 27.52 -43.27
N ILE A 63 24.44 26.84 -42.16
CA ILE A 63 25.60 26.01 -41.78
C ILE A 63 25.30 24.56 -42.13
N HIS A 64 26.25 23.89 -42.76
CA HIS A 64 26.23 22.49 -43.10
C HIS A 64 27.46 21.82 -42.54
N LEU A 65 27.29 20.94 -41.51
CA LEU A 65 28.36 20.14 -40.95
C LEU A 65 28.11 18.67 -41.27
N ARG A 66 29.16 17.91 -41.55
CA ARG A 66 29.10 16.46 -41.76
C ARG A 66 30.08 15.74 -40.86
N ASN A 67 29.64 14.62 -40.30
CA ASN A 67 30.40 13.75 -39.41
C ASN A 67 31.09 14.51 -38.27
N LEU A 68 30.36 15.38 -37.58
CA LEU A 68 30.87 16.14 -36.45
C LEU A 68 31.09 15.21 -35.25
N ALA A 69 32.31 15.23 -34.71
CA ALA A 69 32.69 14.54 -33.48
C ALA A 69 33.24 15.56 -32.48
N LEU A 70 32.64 15.61 -31.27
CA LEU A 70 33.03 16.52 -30.21
C LEU A 70 33.25 15.75 -28.90
N PRO A 71 34.48 15.74 -28.34
CA PRO A 71 34.70 15.28 -26.99
C PRO A 71 34.23 16.35 -26.00
N LEU A 72 33.38 15.98 -25.03
CA LEU A 72 32.99 16.87 -23.96
C LEU A 72 33.90 16.73 -22.74
N ALA A 73 33.94 17.75 -21.91
CA ALA A 73 34.87 17.86 -20.80
C ALA A 73 34.74 16.77 -19.71
N ASP A 74 33.58 16.11 -19.65
CA ASP A 74 33.26 15.02 -18.71
C ASP A 74 33.60 13.60 -19.25
N GLY A 75 34.28 13.54 -20.40
CA GLY A 75 34.62 12.29 -21.08
C GLY A 75 33.51 11.74 -21.99
N THR A 76 32.43 12.48 -22.17
CA THR A 76 31.35 12.15 -23.11
C THR A 76 31.82 12.36 -24.56
N ASN A 77 31.50 11.44 -25.45
CA ASN A 77 31.72 11.58 -26.87
C ASN A 77 30.42 11.84 -27.60
N LEU A 78 30.35 12.98 -28.27
CA LEU A 78 29.23 13.38 -29.10
C LEU A 78 29.58 13.20 -30.58
N ARG A 79 28.73 12.47 -31.32
CA ARG A 79 28.87 12.31 -32.78
C ARG A 79 27.56 12.67 -33.46
N ILE A 80 27.64 13.44 -34.55
CA ILE A 80 26.47 13.83 -35.35
C ILE A 80 26.79 13.64 -36.82
N ALA A 81 26.00 12.85 -37.52
CA ALA A 81 26.23 12.58 -38.92
C ALA A 81 26.00 13.83 -39.79
N ALA A 82 24.97 14.59 -39.53
CA ALA A 82 24.71 15.84 -40.24
C ALA A 82 24.06 16.90 -39.33
N VAL A 83 24.55 18.15 -39.45
CA VAL A 83 23.92 19.34 -38.86
C VAL A 83 23.62 20.31 -39.99
N ASP A 84 22.37 20.69 -40.14
CA ASP A 84 21.94 21.67 -41.13
C ASP A 84 21.10 22.74 -40.41
N GLY A 85 21.48 24.00 -40.53
CA GLY A 85 20.78 25.02 -39.80
C GLY A 85 21.00 26.44 -40.30
N ARG A 86 20.16 27.34 -39.83
CA ARG A 86 20.24 28.75 -40.08
C ARG A 86 20.03 29.55 -38.81
N LEU A 87 20.78 30.61 -38.69
CA LEU A 87 20.66 31.57 -37.61
C LEU A 87 19.40 32.38 -37.72
N LYS A 88 18.85 32.75 -36.57
CA LYS A 88 17.83 33.80 -36.50
C LYS A 88 18.47 35.14 -36.81
N ASN A 89 17.91 35.84 -37.78
CA ASN A 89 18.20 37.25 -38.03
C ASN A 89 16.93 38.10 -38.01
N LEU A 90 17.02 39.40 -38.24
CA LEU A 90 15.89 40.35 -38.21
C LEU A 90 14.71 39.93 -39.12
N PHE A 91 14.94 39.11 -40.15
CA PHE A 91 13.98 38.79 -41.19
C PHE A 91 13.64 37.29 -41.26
N LEU A 92 14.40 36.38 -40.59
CA LEU A 92 14.29 34.96 -40.77
C LEU A 92 14.31 34.23 -39.39
N SER A 93 13.35 33.35 -39.18
CA SER A 93 13.40 32.45 -38.02
C SER A 93 14.58 31.50 -38.12
N GLY A 94 15.33 31.35 -37.01
CA GLY A 94 16.43 30.40 -36.93
C GLY A 94 15.89 29.01 -36.54
N GLY A 95 16.55 27.98 -37.10
CA GLY A 95 16.30 26.58 -36.70
C GLY A 95 17.48 25.71 -37.13
N ILE A 96 17.75 24.70 -36.37
CA ILE A 96 18.82 23.73 -36.62
C ILE A 96 18.22 22.33 -36.63
N GLU A 97 18.55 21.56 -37.64
CA GLU A 97 18.25 20.15 -37.78
C GLU A 97 19.53 19.31 -37.62
N MET A 98 19.43 18.23 -36.88
CA MET A 98 20.51 17.25 -36.69
C MET A 98 20.04 15.87 -37.06
N ASN A 99 20.85 15.13 -37.77
CA ASN A 99 20.56 13.74 -38.13
C ASN A 99 21.68 12.83 -37.58
N GLY A 100 21.28 11.67 -37.07
CA GLY A 100 22.22 10.67 -36.56
C GLY A 100 23.09 11.14 -35.39
N LEU A 101 22.43 11.79 -34.41
CA LEU A 101 23.10 12.20 -33.17
C LEU A 101 23.31 10.98 -32.28
N ASN A 102 24.55 10.75 -31.83
CA ASN A 102 24.93 9.72 -30.89
C ASN A 102 25.75 10.32 -29.76
N VAL A 103 25.36 10.00 -28.54
CA VAL A 103 26.06 10.37 -27.30
C VAL A 103 26.47 9.09 -26.59
N GLU A 104 27.78 8.90 -26.41
CA GLU A 104 28.33 7.72 -25.73
C GLU A 104 29.03 8.14 -24.44
N VAL A 105 28.61 7.49 -23.34
CA VAL A 105 29.17 7.72 -22.02
C VAL A 105 29.37 6.42 -21.30
N ALA A 106 30.62 6.06 -21.09
CA ALA A 106 30.98 4.75 -20.53
C ALA A 106 30.31 3.62 -21.33
N THR A 107 29.33 2.93 -20.76
CA THR A 107 28.58 1.82 -21.38
C THR A 107 27.19 2.23 -21.89
N ASP A 108 26.79 3.47 -21.66
CA ASP A 108 25.47 3.95 -22.03
C ASP A 108 25.54 4.72 -23.37
N LYS A 109 24.51 4.54 -24.20
CA LYS A 109 24.40 5.16 -25.50
C LYS A 109 23.05 5.78 -25.70
N ILE A 110 23.01 7.04 -26.11
CA ILE A 110 21.83 7.74 -26.57
C ILE A 110 21.97 7.98 -28.07
N SER A 111 20.99 7.50 -28.82
CA SER A 111 20.93 7.72 -30.27
C SER A 111 19.67 8.48 -30.62
N VAL A 112 19.79 9.57 -31.38
CA VAL A 112 18.65 10.37 -31.86
C VAL A 112 18.71 10.34 -33.39
N ALA A 113 17.66 9.79 -33.99
CA ALA A 113 17.61 9.64 -35.45
C ALA A 113 17.56 11.00 -36.14
N ARG A 114 16.65 11.86 -35.72
CA ARG A 114 16.53 13.24 -36.19
C ARG A 114 16.07 14.13 -35.05
N ALA A 115 16.74 15.25 -34.85
CA ALA A 115 16.37 16.29 -33.88
C ALA A 115 16.28 17.65 -34.56
N SER A 116 15.46 18.54 -34.03
CA SER A 116 15.37 19.93 -34.43
C SER A 116 15.29 20.86 -33.23
N ILE A 117 15.85 22.05 -33.36
CA ILE A 117 15.79 23.12 -32.36
C ILE A 117 15.39 24.41 -33.04
N GLU A 118 14.40 25.08 -32.48
CA GLU A 118 13.91 26.37 -32.95
C GLU A 118 14.12 27.45 -31.89
N GLY A 119 14.58 28.60 -32.27
CA GLY A 119 14.72 29.76 -31.40
C GLY A 119 15.69 29.56 -30.25
N ALA A 120 16.77 28.79 -30.48
CA ALA A 120 17.84 28.59 -29.48
C ALA A 120 18.52 29.91 -29.13
N ASN A 121 18.79 30.09 -27.84
CA ASN A 121 19.59 31.17 -27.28
C ASN A 121 20.46 30.61 -26.15
N VAL A 122 21.77 30.84 -26.24
CA VAL A 122 22.74 30.37 -25.24
C VAL A 122 23.79 31.44 -25.03
N ASP A 123 24.21 31.59 -23.79
CA ASP A 123 25.32 32.46 -23.39
C ASP A 123 26.68 31.89 -23.84
N ASP A 124 27.60 32.76 -24.25
CA ASP A 124 28.95 32.40 -24.72
C ASP A 124 29.77 31.66 -23.68
N ASP A 125 29.64 32.06 -22.40
CA ASP A 125 30.34 31.41 -21.29
C ASP A 125 29.85 29.99 -21.09
N ALA A 126 28.52 29.76 -21.16
CA ALA A 126 27.92 28.44 -21.02
C ALA A 126 28.39 27.46 -22.11
N LEU A 127 28.66 27.95 -23.33
CA LEU A 127 29.22 27.14 -24.40
C LEU A 127 30.68 26.73 -24.13
N THR A 128 31.48 27.71 -23.70
CA THR A 128 32.89 27.46 -23.40
C THR A 128 33.03 26.44 -22.25
N GLU A 129 32.18 26.52 -21.26
CA GLU A 129 32.15 25.60 -20.12
C GLU A 129 31.77 24.13 -20.48
N LEU A 130 31.04 23.92 -21.57
CA LEU A 130 30.74 22.56 -22.07
C LEU A 130 31.99 21.80 -22.51
N PHE A 131 33.00 22.51 -23.03
CA PHE A 131 34.24 21.94 -23.55
C PHE A 131 35.39 22.06 -22.56
N ASN A 132 35.27 22.90 -21.52
CA ASN A 132 36.29 23.10 -20.50
C ASN A 132 35.69 23.01 -19.09
N SER A 133 35.96 21.90 -18.40
CA SER A 133 35.44 21.66 -17.03
C SER A 133 36.16 22.43 -15.93
N LYS A 134 37.34 23.03 -16.21
CA LYS A 134 38.09 23.77 -15.19
C LYS A 134 37.41 25.12 -14.91
N GLY A 135 36.80 25.23 -13.72
CA GLY A 135 36.08 26.44 -13.30
C GLY A 135 34.66 26.54 -13.87
N ALA A 136 34.14 25.48 -14.49
CA ALA A 136 32.77 25.46 -14.99
C ALA A 136 31.77 25.63 -13.85
N ALA A 137 30.69 26.38 -14.09
CA ALA A 137 29.57 26.50 -13.16
C ALA A 137 28.87 25.14 -12.93
N PRO A 138 28.19 24.94 -11.79
CA PRO A 138 27.40 23.75 -11.55
C PRO A 138 26.44 23.43 -12.71
N VAL A 139 26.16 22.16 -12.94
CA VAL A 139 25.29 21.70 -14.06
C VAL A 139 23.93 22.43 -14.03
N SER A 140 23.33 22.63 -12.86
CA SER A 140 22.09 23.36 -12.70
C SER A 140 22.16 24.78 -13.27
N LYS A 141 23.25 25.50 -12.98
CA LYS A 141 23.46 26.89 -13.47
C LYS A 141 23.73 26.96 -14.97
N ARG A 142 24.35 25.93 -15.53
CA ARG A 142 24.55 25.84 -16.99
C ARG A 142 23.21 25.59 -17.71
N ILE A 143 22.30 24.76 -17.12
CA ILE A 143 20.94 24.51 -17.62
C ILE A 143 20.13 25.82 -17.64
N GLU A 144 20.23 26.65 -16.60
CA GLU A 144 19.50 27.94 -16.52
C GLU A 144 19.87 28.91 -17.67
N ARG A 145 21.09 28.83 -18.22
CA ARG A 145 21.59 29.71 -19.29
C ARG A 145 21.12 29.32 -20.69
N PHE A 146 20.44 28.16 -20.83
CA PHE A 146 19.94 27.71 -22.11
C PHE A 146 18.44 28.05 -22.27
N ALA A 147 18.11 28.57 -23.45
CA ALA A 147 16.73 28.79 -23.84
C ALA A 147 16.47 28.32 -25.28
N ALA A 148 15.28 27.79 -25.52
CA ALA A 148 14.79 27.46 -26.86
C ALA A 148 13.27 27.55 -26.88
N LYS A 149 12.70 27.96 -28.02
CA LYS A 149 11.26 27.97 -28.20
C LYS A 149 10.72 26.55 -28.27
N ARG A 150 11.42 25.68 -29.01
CA ARG A 150 11.04 24.27 -29.19
C ARG A 150 12.25 23.42 -29.50
N MET A 151 12.29 22.23 -28.89
CA MET A 151 13.15 21.12 -29.28
C MET A 151 12.29 19.93 -29.63
N SER A 152 12.66 19.18 -30.70
CA SER A 152 11.95 17.95 -31.02
C SER A 152 12.88 16.87 -31.51
N ALA A 153 12.49 15.62 -31.31
CA ALA A 153 13.18 14.44 -31.84
C ALA A 153 12.16 13.42 -32.35
N SER A 154 12.40 12.89 -33.54
CA SER A 154 11.53 11.88 -34.11
C SER A 154 11.58 10.55 -33.35
N GLU A 155 12.80 10.17 -32.96
CA GLU A 155 13.09 8.97 -32.20
C GLU A 155 14.34 9.18 -31.35
N VAL A 156 14.25 8.83 -30.06
CA VAL A 156 15.35 8.80 -29.10
C VAL A 156 15.49 7.38 -28.59
N THR A 157 16.60 6.73 -28.86
CA THR A 157 16.91 5.39 -28.33
C THR A 157 17.93 5.51 -27.22
N LEU A 158 17.58 5.02 -26.04
CA LEU A 158 18.48 4.87 -24.90
C LEU A 158 18.87 3.41 -24.77
N THR A 159 20.15 3.12 -24.87
CA THR A 159 20.72 1.78 -24.63
C THR A 159 21.61 1.84 -23.41
N GLN A 160 21.37 1.00 -22.43
CA GLN A 160 22.12 0.97 -21.16
C GLN A 160 22.55 -0.45 -20.85
N SER A 161 23.73 -0.61 -20.24
CA SER A 161 24.17 -1.89 -19.68
C SER A 161 23.94 -1.90 -18.16
N ILE A 162 23.02 -2.72 -17.68
CA ILE A 162 22.73 -2.89 -16.25
C ILE A 162 23.06 -4.33 -15.88
N ALA A 163 23.98 -4.52 -14.93
CA ALA A 163 24.47 -5.85 -14.53
C ALA A 163 24.96 -6.70 -15.72
N GLY A 164 25.65 -6.06 -16.69
CA GLY A 164 26.16 -6.73 -17.89
C GLY A 164 25.12 -7.07 -18.95
N ARG A 165 23.87 -6.55 -18.82
CA ARG A 165 22.78 -6.77 -19.78
C ARG A 165 22.35 -5.49 -20.44
N GLU A 166 22.16 -5.56 -21.75
CA GLU A 166 21.66 -4.45 -22.53
C GLU A 166 20.15 -4.26 -22.27
N GLN A 167 19.78 -3.02 -21.94
CA GLN A 167 18.42 -2.56 -21.82
C GLN A 167 18.18 -1.47 -22.85
N LYS A 168 17.04 -1.51 -23.51
CA LYS A 168 16.72 -0.57 -24.56
C LYS A 168 15.39 0.11 -24.30
N THR A 169 15.39 1.44 -24.37
CA THR A 169 14.16 2.26 -24.34
C THR A 169 14.13 3.14 -25.58
N ILE A 170 13.00 3.16 -26.27
CA ILE A 170 12.79 3.98 -27.46
C ILE A 170 11.64 4.94 -27.18
N TYR A 171 11.90 6.23 -27.35
CA TYR A 171 10.90 7.30 -27.28
C TYR A 171 10.67 7.84 -28.69
N LYS A 172 9.41 7.99 -29.09
CA LYS A 172 9.03 8.53 -30.40
C LYS A 172 8.26 9.84 -30.28
N ASN A 173 8.50 10.73 -31.25
CA ASN A 173 7.84 12.04 -31.32
C ASN A 173 8.02 12.84 -30.02
N VAL A 174 9.25 13.01 -29.59
CA VAL A 174 9.59 13.81 -28.42
C VAL A 174 9.53 15.29 -28.78
N ALA A 175 8.87 16.10 -27.98
CA ALA A 175 8.85 17.54 -28.11
C ALA A 175 8.97 18.20 -26.72
N LEU A 176 9.76 19.28 -26.66
CA LEU A 176 9.94 20.13 -25.49
C LEU A 176 9.69 21.56 -25.95
N ASP A 177 8.78 22.26 -25.33
CA ASP A 177 8.37 23.63 -25.68
C ASP A 177 8.64 24.60 -24.52
N ASP A 178 8.92 25.85 -24.87
CA ASP A 178 9.07 26.96 -23.93
C ASP A 178 10.19 26.71 -22.89
N ILE A 179 11.40 26.43 -23.38
CA ILE A 179 12.58 26.14 -22.56
C ILE A 179 13.26 27.46 -22.20
N ALA A 180 13.32 27.80 -20.92
CA ALA A 180 14.02 28.99 -20.43
C ALA A 180 14.31 28.88 -18.91
N ASN A 181 15.39 29.48 -18.45
CA ASN A 181 15.78 29.57 -17.04
C ASN A 181 15.77 28.21 -16.32
N GLY A 182 16.22 27.18 -17.04
CA GLY A 182 16.26 25.81 -16.51
C GLY A 182 14.92 25.08 -16.43
N ARG A 183 13.83 25.66 -16.94
CA ARG A 183 12.49 25.08 -16.97
C ARG A 183 12.05 24.74 -18.39
N ILE A 184 11.24 23.69 -18.50
CA ILE A 184 10.56 23.27 -19.72
C ILE A 184 9.07 23.48 -19.47
N GLY A 185 8.47 24.43 -20.20
CA GLY A 185 7.06 24.79 -20.02
C GLY A 185 6.12 23.63 -20.36
N ARG A 186 6.37 22.93 -21.48
CA ARG A 186 5.61 21.74 -21.88
C ARG A 186 6.54 20.71 -22.50
N TYR A 187 6.24 19.43 -22.24
CA TYR A 187 6.91 18.31 -22.87
C TYR A 187 5.93 17.24 -23.28
N SER A 188 6.22 16.58 -24.39
CA SER A 188 5.40 15.49 -24.89
C SER A 188 6.21 14.41 -25.57
N ILE A 189 5.75 13.17 -25.48
CA ILE A 189 6.28 11.99 -26.15
C ILE A 189 5.09 11.26 -26.74
N GLY A 190 5.13 10.92 -28.04
CA GLY A 190 4.01 10.24 -28.69
C GLY A 190 3.80 8.82 -28.19
N ASN A 191 4.88 8.09 -28.00
CA ASN A 191 4.89 6.77 -27.32
C ASN A 191 6.32 6.43 -26.87
N ALA A 192 6.40 5.49 -25.93
CA ALA A 192 7.65 4.87 -25.56
C ALA A 192 7.51 3.34 -25.58
N SER A 193 8.62 2.63 -25.86
CA SER A 193 8.72 1.19 -25.70
C SER A 193 10.01 0.84 -24.95
N PHE A 194 9.95 -0.19 -24.12
CA PHE A 194 11.10 -0.64 -23.35
C PHE A 194 11.23 -2.15 -23.36
N ASP A 195 12.47 -2.56 -23.38
CA ASP A 195 12.92 -3.94 -23.39
C ASP A 195 13.97 -4.08 -22.28
N ILE A 196 13.57 -4.71 -21.20
CA ILE A 196 14.33 -4.77 -19.96
C ILE A 196 14.65 -6.23 -19.67
N ALA A 197 15.94 -6.58 -19.64
CA ALA A 197 16.41 -7.86 -19.18
C ALA A 197 16.80 -7.78 -17.70
N MET A 198 16.26 -8.69 -16.86
CA MET A 198 16.54 -8.73 -15.44
C MET A 198 16.78 -10.17 -14.95
N ASP A 199 17.51 -10.29 -13.85
CA ASP A 199 17.65 -11.53 -13.12
C ASP A 199 16.71 -11.48 -11.91
N ILE A 200 15.73 -12.38 -11.85
CA ILE A 200 14.78 -12.48 -10.74
C ILE A 200 15.04 -13.80 -10.00
N PRO A 201 15.24 -13.77 -8.67
CA PRO A 201 15.34 -15.00 -7.90
C PRO A 201 13.99 -15.73 -7.93
N ASP A 202 14.00 -17.03 -8.22
CA ASP A 202 12.83 -17.88 -8.06
C ASP A 202 12.58 -18.25 -6.57
N GLY A 203 11.52 -19.01 -6.30
CA GLY A 203 11.17 -19.43 -4.94
C GLY A 203 12.24 -20.25 -4.22
N GLU A 204 13.24 -20.78 -4.95
CA GLU A 204 14.38 -21.53 -4.43
C GLU A 204 15.67 -20.66 -4.35
N GLY A 205 15.57 -19.37 -4.72
CA GLY A 205 16.70 -18.43 -4.72
C GLY A 205 17.60 -18.55 -5.95
N VAL A 206 17.22 -19.32 -6.95
CA VAL A 206 17.97 -19.46 -8.21
C VAL A 206 17.64 -18.28 -9.12
N MET A 207 18.65 -17.58 -9.63
CA MET A 207 18.47 -16.41 -10.52
C MET A 207 18.00 -16.86 -11.89
N ARG A 208 16.75 -16.55 -12.23
CA ARG A 208 16.18 -16.76 -13.56
C ARG A 208 16.32 -15.52 -14.43
N LYS A 209 16.63 -15.77 -15.70
CA LYS A 209 16.70 -14.71 -16.72
C LYS A 209 15.32 -14.40 -17.24
N GLU A 210 14.80 -13.23 -16.91
CA GLU A 210 13.52 -12.78 -17.44
C GLU A 210 13.67 -11.54 -18.32
N ARG A 211 12.80 -11.39 -19.27
CA ARG A 211 12.74 -10.27 -20.18
C ARG A 211 11.36 -9.64 -20.10
N MET A 212 11.33 -8.38 -19.77
CA MET A 212 10.13 -7.59 -19.65
C MET A 212 10.01 -6.63 -20.82
N LEU A 213 8.95 -6.79 -21.60
CA LEU A 213 8.60 -5.91 -22.70
C LEU A 213 7.48 -4.98 -22.27
N GLY A 214 7.60 -3.70 -22.61
CA GLY A 214 6.55 -2.77 -22.29
C GLY A 214 6.45 -1.60 -23.24
N SER A 215 5.34 -0.91 -23.16
CA SER A 215 5.10 0.30 -23.93
C SER A 215 4.21 1.29 -23.16
N THR A 216 4.30 2.55 -23.57
CA THR A 216 3.36 3.59 -23.19
C THR A 216 2.77 4.21 -24.45
N GLY A 217 1.54 4.69 -24.36
CA GLY A 217 1.01 5.64 -25.31
C GLY A 217 1.58 7.05 -25.07
N ALA A 218 0.76 8.06 -25.32
CA ALA A 218 1.18 9.45 -25.19
C ALA A 218 1.56 9.80 -23.74
N ILE A 219 2.71 10.49 -23.59
CA ILE A 219 3.16 11.14 -22.37
C ILE A 219 3.10 12.64 -22.60
N ALA A 220 2.48 13.38 -21.69
CA ALA A 220 2.44 14.83 -21.74
C ALA A 220 2.58 15.42 -20.34
N GLY A 221 3.36 16.48 -20.21
CA GLY A 221 3.57 17.14 -18.93
C GLY A 221 3.94 18.61 -19.08
N GLU A 222 3.89 19.32 -17.96
CA GLU A 222 4.09 20.74 -17.89
C GLU A 222 5.05 21.13 -16.75
N ASP A 223 5.68 22.30 -16.89
CA ASP A 223 6.45 22.97 -15.84
C ASP A 223 7.58 22.13 -15.22
N PHE A 224 8.32 21.36 -16.02
CA PHE A 224 9.46 20.58 -15.52
C PHE A 224 10.65 21.50 -15.22
N ASP A 225 11.12 21.49 -13.97
CA ASP A 225 12.31 22.23 -13.53
C ASP A 225 13.56 21.37 -13.66
N ALA A 226 14.18 21.39 -14.83
CA ALA A 226 15.39 20.60 -15.12
C ALA A 226 16.62 21.10 -14.33
N ALA A 227 16.71 22.40 -14.02
CA ALA A 227 17.79 22.94 -13.20
C ALA A 227 17.65 22.48 -11.75
N TYR A 228 16.45 22.49 -11.20
CA TYR A 228 16.22 21.99 -9.85
C TYR A 228 16.43 20.47 -9.75
N MET A 229 16.02 19.71 -10.76
CA MET A 229 16.34 18.29 -10.84
C MET A 229 17.86 18.05 -10.81
N ALA A 230 18.62 18.81 -11.58
CA ALA A 230 20.08 18.71 -11.57
C ALA A 230 20.67 19.03 -10.18
N ARG A 231 20.14 20.05 -9.49
CA ARG A 231 20.51 20.38 -8.10
C ARG A 231 20.30 19.21 -7.16
N LEU A 232 19.13 18.57 -7.17
CA LEU A 232 18.82 17.42 -6.32
C LEU A 232 19.86 16.29 -6.45
N TYR A 233 20.37 16.09 -7.67
CA TYR A 233 21.33 15.02 -7.95
C TYR A 233 22.78 15.38 -7.63
N THR A 234 23.18 16.65 -7.76
CA THR A 234 24.58 17.08 -7.77
C THR A 234 24.96 18.07 -6.66
N GLU A 235 24.01 18.64 -5.95
CA GLU A 235 24.24 19.68 -4.96
C GLU A 235 23.65 19.31 -3.60
N LYS A 236 24.24 19.85 -2.52
CA LYS A 236 23.73 19.78 -1.16
C LYS A 236 22.72 20.88 -0.90
N ALA A 237 21.81 20.66 0.08
CA ALA A 237 20.97 21.72 0.60
C ALA A 237 21.79 22.88 1.15
N GLY A 238 21.48 24.09 0.69
CA GLY A 238 22.01 25.32 1.27
C GLY A 238 21.12 25.90 2.37
N PRO A 239 21.56 26.97 3.07
CA PRO A 239 20.77 27.59 4.16
C PRO A 239 19.38 28.09 3.75
N GLY A 240 19.16 28.34 2.44
CA GLY A 240 17.87 28.78 1.89
C GLY A 240 16.97 27.65 1.35
N ASP A 241 17.40 26.40 1.44
CA ASP A 241 16.67 25.26 0.85
C ASP A 241 15.85 24.50 1.93
N THR A 242 15.06 25.24 2.71
CA THR A 242 14.25 24.70 3.82
C THR A 242 12.91 24.11 3.37
N GLU A 243 12.38 24.57 2.25
CA GLU A 243 11.06 24.20 1.76
C GLU A 243 11.14 23.31 0.51
N ALA A 244 10.09 22.50 0.30
CA ALA A 244 9.94 21.73 -0.92
C ALA A 244 9.56 22.66 -2.08
N LYS A 245 10.26 22.52 -3.22
CA LYS A 245 9.99 23.27 -4.45
C LYS A 245 9.32 22.39 -5.49
N PRO A 246 8.41 22.93 -6.32
CA PRO A 246 7.83 22.19 -7.43
C PRO A 246 8.91 21.70 -8.39
N LEU A 247 8.88 20.40 -8.71
CA LEU A 247 9.80 19.77 -9.67
C LEU A 247 9.15 19.68 -11.05
N TYR A 248 7.89 19.32 -11.10
CA TYR A 248 7.06 19.36 -12.31
C TYR A 248 5.60 19.61 -11.94
N GLY A 249 4.85 20.15 -12.93
CA GLY A 249 3.43 20.36 -12.88
C GLY A 249 2.62 19.12 -13.26
N PRO A 250 1.47 19.27 -13.93
CA PRO A 250 0.69 18.13 -14.39
C PRO A 250 1.46 17.22 -15.36
N LEU A 251 1.33 15.91 -15.17
CA LEU A 251 1.89 14.87 -16.03
C LEU A 251 0.83 13.79 -16.27
N SER A 252 0.66 13.37 -17.53
CA SER A 252 -0.20 12.25 -17.93
C SER A 252 0.60 11.26 -18.76
N VAL A 253 0.44 9.98 -18.45
CA VAL A 253 0.98 8.85 -19.23
C VAL A 253 -0.17 7.91 -19.55
N LYS A 254 -0.40 7.64 -20.85
CA LYS A 254 -1.53 6.82 -21.31
C LYS A 254 -1.09 5.44 -21.75
N ALA A 255 -2.00 4.49 -21.66
CA ALA A 255 -1.90 3.15 -22.22
C ALA A 255 -0.57 2.45 -21.87
N ILE A 256 -0.25 2.35 -20.60
CA ILE A 256 0.95 1.65 -20.11
C ILE A 256 0.70 0.15 -20.16
N THR A 257 1.59 -0.59 -20.82
CA THR A 257 1.57 -2.06 -20.85
C THR A 257 2.93 -2.61 -20.46
N LEU A 258 2.94 -3.75 -19.79
CA LEU A 258 4.14 -4.45 -19.36
C LEU A 258 3.88 -5.95 -19.35
N SER A 259 4.78 -6.75 -19.92
CA SER A 259 4.65 -8.22 -19.96
C SER A 259 6.01 -8.90 -19.95
N ASP A 260 6.10 -10.00 -19.19
CA ASP A 260 7.22 -10.94 -19.22
C ASP A 260 6.93 -12.17 -20.10
N GLY A 261 5.77 -12.14 -20.84
CA GLY A 261 5.29 -13.25 -21.65
C GLY A 261 4.35 -14.20 -20.91
N LYS A 262 4.31 -14.17 -19.58
CA LYS A 262 3.39 -14.96 -18.73
C LYS A 262 2.38 -14.04 -18.03
N VAL A 263 2.85 -12.99 -17.42
CA VAL A 263 2.06 -11.98 -16.70
C VAL A 263 1.92 -10.73 -17.56
N ASN A 264 0.72 -10.21 -17.64
CA ASN A 264 0.44 -8.96 -18.33
C ASN A 264 -0.07 -7.92 -17.33
N PHE A 265 0.57 -6.76 -17.32
CA PHE A 265 0.15 -5.57 -16.58
C PHE A 265 -0.29 -4.50 -17.57
N ALA A 266 -1.35 -3.79 -17.26
CA ALA A 266 -1.80 -2.65 -18.02
C ALA A 266 -2.38 -1.56 -17.13
N TYR A 267 -2.21 -0.29 -17.55
CA TYR A 267 -2.89 0.89 -17.02
C TYR A 267 -3.47 1.69 -18.18
N ASP A 268 -4.69 2.15 -18.02
CA ASP A 268 -5.29 3.01 -19.06
C ASP A 268 -4.68 4.41 -19.03
N GLU A 269 -4.47 4.97 -17.84
CA GLU A 269 -3.83 6.28 -17.67
C GLU A 269 -3.22 6.43 -16.26
N MET A 270 -2.08 7.10 -16.19
CA MET A 270 -1.50 7.65 -14.96
C MET A 270 -1.51 9.17 -15.05
N ARG A 271 -2.04 9.84 -14.04
CA ARG A 271 -2.01 11.29 -13.89
C ARG A 271 -1.27 11.67 -12.62
N ILE A 272 -0.43 12.68 -12.73
CA ILE A 272 0.23 13.31 -11.59
C ILE A 272 -0.08 14.80 -11.68
N ASN A 273 -0.69 15.37 -10.64
CA ASN A 273 -1.12 16.79 -10.61
C ASN A 273 -0.06 17.70 -10.00
N GLY A 274 1.21 17.34 -10.22
CA GLY A 274 2.36 18.07 -9.71
C GLY A 274 3.10 17.29 -8.63
N PHE A 275 4.39 17.56 -8.53
CA PHE A 275 5.26 16.94 -7.56
C PHE A 275 6.31 17.94 -7.07
N SER A 276 6.56 17.96 -5.75
CA SER A 276 7.57 18.81 -5.15
C SER A 276 8.55 18.01 -4.28
N MET A 277 9.78 18.47 -4.23
CA MET A 277 10.83 17.86 -3.43
C MET A 277 11.60 18.91 -2.64
N ARG A 278 12.22 18.52 -1.53
CA ARG A 278 13.20 19.29 -0.78
C ARG A 278 14.60 18.93 -1.26
N MET A 279 15.52 19.89 -1.13
CA MET A 279 16.93 19.59 -1.35
C MET A 279 17.43 18.59 -0.32
N PRO A 280 18.21 17.56 -0.75
CA PRO A 280 18.80 16.59 0.16
C PRO A 280 19.98 17.17 0.94
N ALA A 281 20.30 16.57 2.09
CA ALA A 281 21.48 16.93 2.87
C ALA A 281 22.79 16.62 2.13
N GLU A 282 22.81 15.54 1.36
CA GLU A 282 23.89 15.14 0.46
C GLU A 282 23.34 14.91 -0.95
N PRO A 283 24.13 15.14 -2.02
CA PRO A 283 23.67 14.92 -3.39
C PRO A 283 23.10 13.52 -3.58
N LEU A 284 21.96 13.40 -4.29
CA LEU A 284 21.32 12.08 -4.51
C LEU A 284 22.26 11.07 -5.19
N LEU A 285 23.16 11.53 -6.07
CA LEU A 285 24.15 10.64 -6.70
C LEU A 285 25.08 10.02 -5.66
N GLU A 286 25.61 10.82 -4.74
CA GLU A 286 26.48 10.36 -3.66
C GLU A 286 25.71 9.46 -2.68
N THR A 287 24.50 9.87 -2.33
CA THR A 287 23.62 9.08 -1.43
C THR A 287 23.34 7.69 -2.00
N VAL A 288 22.98 7.59 -3.29
CA VAL A 288 22.71 6.30 -3.95
C VAL A 288 23.98 5.44 -4.06
N GLU A 289 25.15 6.04 -4.32
CA GLU A 289 26.43 5.32 -4.37
C GLU A 289 26.80 4.78 -2.97
N ASN A 290 26.65 5.60 -1.93
CA ASN A 290 26.92 5.20 -0.55
C ASN A 290 25.99 4.07 -0.10
N LEU A 291 24.67 4.19 -0.34
CA LEU A 291 23.69 3.16 0.01
C LEU A 291 23.98 1.82 -0.68
N LYS A 292 24.45 1.84 -1.93
CA LYS A 292 24.83 0.62 -2.67
C LYS A 292 26.15 0.01 -2.20
N SER A 293 27.02 0.79 -1.60
CA SER A 293 28.32 0.31 -1.10
C SER A 293 28.17 -0.51 0.20
N VAL A 294 27.06 -0.31 0.93
CA VAL A 294 26.76 -1.01 2.18
C VAL A 294 26.00 -2.30 1.86
N THR A 295 26.70 -3.42 1.93
CA THR A 295 26.11 -4.76 1.72
C THR A 295 25.62 -5.39 3.01
N ASP A 296 26.16 -4.98 4.16
CA ASP A 296 25.82 -5.46 5.48
C ASP A 296 25.75 -4.26 6.46
N PRO A 297 24.57 -3.73 6.75
CA PRO A 297 24.42 -2.62 7.69
C PRO A 297 24.78 -2.97 9.15
N GLU A 298 24.74 -4.26 9.52
CA GLU A 298 25.08 -4.70 10.89
C GLU A 298 26.59 -4.69 11.14
N ALA A 299 27.39 -4.84 10.07
CA ALA A 299 28.83 -4.80 10.14
C ALA A 299 29.41 -3.37 10.24
N LEU A 300 28.60 -2.33 10.13
CA LEU A 300 29.03 -0.93 10.26
C LEU A 300 29.34 -0.58 11.72
N SER A 301 30.34 0.30 11.92
CA SER A 301 30.55 0.95 13.21
C SER A 301 29.32 1.78 13.63
N PRO A 302 29.13 2.08 14.91
CA PRO A 302 27.98 2.89 15.36
C PRO A 302 27.87 4.23 14.61
N GLU A 303 28.99 4.92 14.37
CA GLU A 303 29.01 6.19 13.66
C GLU A 303 28.66 6.04 12.18
N GLU A 304 29.18 5.00 11.52
CA GLU A 304 28.87 4.71 10.09
C GLU A 304 27.41 4.29 9.94
N ARG A 305 26.87 3.51 10.87
CA ARG A 305 25.47 3.10 10.91
C ARG A 305 24.56 4.32 11.08
N GLN A 306 24.89 5.23 11.98
CA GLN A 306 24.16 6.47 12.16
C GLN A 306 24.16 7.33 10.88
N ALA A 307 25.32 7.48 10.24
CA ALA A 307 25.44 8.22 8.99
C ALA A 307 24.58 7.57 7.88
N PHE A 308 24.62 6.25 7.78
CA PHE A 308 23.80 5.48 6.83
C PHE A 308 22.30 5.67 7.05
N PHE A 309 21.81 5.56 8.30
CA PHE A 309 20.41 5.82 8.62
C PHE A 309 20.00 7.27 8.35
N ASN A 310 20.85 8.24 8.69
CA ASN A 310 20.58 9.63 8.38
C ASN A 310 20.46 9.91 6.88
N GLN A 311 21.25 9.23 6.04
CA GLN A 311 21.10 9.32 4.59
C GLN A 311 19.75 8.75 4.10
N ILE A 312 19.33 7.58 4.59
CA ILE A 312 18.01 7.00 4.26
C ILE A 312 16.89 7.96 4.68
N LEU A 313 16.94 8.46 5.91
CA LEU A 313 15.94 9.39 6.44
C LEU A 313 15.89 10.70 5.66
N SER A 314 17.05 11.17 5.19
CA SER A 314 17.13 12.36 4.34
C SER A 314 16.41 12.15 3.00
N VAL A 315 16.54 10.98 2.37
CA VAL A 315 15.82 10.65 1.13
C VAL A 315 14.30 10.62 1.34
N VAL A 316 13.85 10.02 2.45
CA VAL A 316 12.42 10.00 2.80
C VAL A 316 11.88 11.42 3.04
N ASP A 317 12.66 12.27 3.69
CA ASP A 317 12.28 13.65 4.03
C ASP A 317 12.31 14.62 2.81
N MET A 318 12.89 14.19 1.69
CA MET A 318 12.86 14.97 0.44
C MET A 318 11.47 15.12 -0.16
N ILE A 319 10.58 14.18 0.09
CA ILE A 319 9.24 14.18 -0.50
C ILE A 319 8.44 15.36 0.08
N GLY A 320 8.02 16.26 -0.80
CA GLY A 320 7.16 17.38 -0.44
C GLY A 320 5.68 17.08 -0.70
N LYS A 321 5.14 17.60 -1.78
CA LYS A 321 3.75 17.36 -2.20
C LYS A 321 3.71 16.51 -3.46
N GLY A 322 2.67 15.68 -3.57
CA GLY A 322 2.41 14.91 -4.77
C GLY A 322 0.94 14.44 -4.78
N ASP A 323 0.33 14.45 -5.95
CA ASP A 323 -1.00 13.88 -6.19
C ASP A 323 -0.88 13.00 -7.44
N MET A 324 -1.10 11.70 -7.26
CA MET A 324 -1.03 10.71 -8.32
C MET A 324 -2.32 9.91 -8.40
N GLN A 325 -2.80 9.70 -9.59
CA GLN A 325 -3.97 8.88 -9.89
C GLN A 325 -3.64 7.89 -10.99
N LEU A 326 -4.01 6.64 -10.78
CA LEU A 326 -3.87 5.55 -11.74
C LEU A 326 -5.28 5.06 -12.11
N PHE A 327 -5.54 4.90 -13.39
CA PHE A 327 -6.84 4.47 -13.91
C PHE A 327 -6.70 3.16 -14.67
N GLY A 328 -7.68 2.28 -14.51
CA GLY A 328 -7.82 1.07 -15.31
C GLY A 328 -6.66 0.09 -15.16
N PHE A 329 -6.15 -0.10 -13.93
CA PHE A 329 -5.13 -1.11 -13.65
C PHE A 329 -5.68 -2.51 -13.88
N LYS A 330 -4.92 -3.33 -14.61
CA LYS A 330 -5.27 -4.72 -14.91
C LYS A 330 -4.05 -5.60 -14.81
N VAL A 331 -4.20 -6.75 -14.19
CA VAL A 331 -3.21 -7.83 -14.18
C VAL A 331 -3.88 -9.09 -14.68
N ASP A 332 -3.21 -9.80 -15.56
CA ASP A 332 -3.61 -11.13 -16.03
C ASP A 332 -2.39 -12.05 -15.88
N ALA A 333 -2.44 -12.95 -14.90
CA ALA A 333 -1.34 -13.81 -14.51
C ALA A 333 -1.76 -15.28 -14.45
N PRO A 334 -0.87 -16.26 -14.76
CA PRO A 334 -1.13 -17.67 -14.50
C PRO A 334 -1.24 -17.90 -12.98
N TYR A 335 -2.15 -18.76 -12.55
CA TYR A 335 -2.35 -19.04 -11.13
C TYR A 335 -1.19 -19.85 -10.53
N ASN A 336 -0.80 -20.94 -11.20
CA ASN A 336 0.31 -21.79 -10.79
C ASN A 336 0.97 -22.51 -11.97
N GLU A 337 2.20 -22.99 -11.78
CA GLU A 337 2.87 -23.95 -12.66
C GLU A 337 2.53 -25.37 -12.13
N GLY A 338 1.75 -26.15 -12.85
CA GLY A 338 1.38 -27.53 -12.45
C GLY A 338 0.07 -28.01 -13.09
N GLU A 339 -0.68 -28.83 -12.37
CA GLU A 339 -1.96 -29.42 -12.87
C GLU A 339 -3.03 -28.38 -13.21
N ASP A 340 -2.93 -27.17 -12.65
CA ASP A 340 -3.78 -26.02 -12.94
C ASP A 340 -3.22 -25.09 -14.03
N ALA A 341 -2.35 -25.57 -14.89
CA ALA A 341 -1.63 -24.80 -15.93
C ALA A 341 -2.51 -24.10 -16.98
N GLY A 342 -3.80 -23.95 -16.79
CA GLY A 342 -4.73 -23.20 -17.64
C GLY A 342 -5.53 -22.14 -16.88
N LYS A 343 -5.46 -22.11 -15.55
CA LYS A 343 -6.19 -21.11 -14.76
C LYS A 343 -5.40 -19.82 -14.68
N ARG A 344 -6.11 -18.71 -14.77
CA ARG A 344 -5.53 -17.37 -14.71
C ARG A 344 -6.26 -16.53 -13.67
N VAL A 345 -5.49 -15.78 -12.91
CA VAL A 345 -6.00 -14.76 -12.00
C VAL A 345 -6.05 -13.44 -12.75
N LYS A 346 -7.21 -12.79 -12.71
CA LYS A 346 -7.43 -11.46 -13.25
C LYS A 346 -7.68 -10.49 -12.09
N ILE A 347 -6.86 -9.46 -12.02
CA ILE A 347 -7.04 -8.36 -11.07
C ILE A 347 -7.37 -7.11 -11.88
N ALA A 348 -8.40 -6.40 -11.50
CA ALA A 348 -8.74 -5.11 -12.08
C ALA A 348 -8.99 -4.09 -10.97
N VAL A 349 -8.52 -2.85 -11.18
CA VAL A 349 -8.78 -1.71 -10.31
C VAL A 349 -9.19 -0.54 -11.19
N GLU A 350 -10.35 0.05 -10.92
CA GLU A 350 -10.84 1.18 -11.71
C GLU A 350 -10.00 2.43 -11.49
N ARG A 351 -9.68 2.74 -10.24
CA ARG A 351 -8.87 3.90 -9.87
C ARG A 351 -8.09 3.66 -8.59
N MET A 352 -6.83 4.05 -8.62
CA MET A 352 -5.99 4.25 -7.42
C MET A 352 -5.66 5.73 -7.31
N ALA A 353 -5.63 6.25 -6.09
CA ALA A 353 -5.24 7.63 -5.80
C ALA A 353 -4.23 7.64 -4.65
N LEU A 354 -3.24 8.51 -4.76
CA LEU A 354 -2.22 8.75 -3.75
C LEU A 354 -1.98 10.24 -3.65
N GLN A 355 -2.18 10.81 -2.47
CA GLN A 355 -1.91 12.20 -2.18
C GLN A 355 -0.90 12.31 -1.05
N LEU A 356 0.17 13.04 -1.31
CA LEU A 356 1.23 13.35 -0.36
C LEU A 356 1.18 14.84 -0.04
N ASP A 357 1.22 15.21 1.22
CA ASP A 357 1.36 16.59 1.67
C ASP A 357 2.32 16.67 2.87
N GLY A 358 3.55 17.00 2.57
CA GLY A 358 4.61 16.94 3.54
C GLY A 358 4.87 15.51 4.01
N ARG A 359 4.57 15.22 5.28
CA ARG A 359 4.75 13.90 5.90
C ARG A 359 3.42 13.18 6.14
N LYS A 360 2.38 13.54 5.37
CA LYS A 360 1.05 12.93 5.41
C LYS A 360 0.74 12.25 4.09
N LEU A 361 -0.01 11.16 4.19
CA LEU A 361 -0.44 10.34 3.08
C LEU A 361 -1.93 10.10 3.17
N ASP A 362 -2.62 10.40 2.07
CA ASP A 362 -3.94 9.88 1.78
C ASP A 362 -3.83 8.95 0.56
N ALA A 363 -4.38 7.74 0.69
CA ALA A 363 -4.36 6.78 -0.40
C ALA A 363 -5.72 6.08 -0.51
N GLY A 364 -6.11 5.73 -1.74
CA GLY A 364 -7.37 5.04 -1.99
C GLY A 364 -7.33 4.18 -3.24
N VAL A 365 -8.11 3.11 -3.18
CA VAL A 365 -8.37 2.17 -4.27
C VAL A 365 -9.87 2.06 -4.45
N HIS A 366 -10.34 2.19 -5.68
CA HIS A 366 -11.76 2.06 -6.04
C HIS A 366 -11.93 0.98 -7.10
N GLY A 367 -12.99 0.18 -6.94
CA GLY A 367 -13.38 -0.84 -7.92
C GLY A 367 -12.35 -1.96 -8.07
N LEU A 368 -11.78 -2.45 -6.95
CA LEU A 368 -10.92 -3.64 -6.98
C LEU A 368 -11.76 -4.88 -7.23
N SER A 369 -11.38 -5.67 -8.22
CA SER A 369 -11.96 -6.97 -8.55
C SER A 369 -10.85 -7.99 -8.78
N ILE A 370 -10.95 -9.12 -8.10
CA ILE A 370 -10.07 -10.29 -8.28
C ILE A 370 -10.97 -11.44 -8.74
N ALA A 371 -10.60 -12.09 -9.84
CA ALA A 371 -11.35 -13.22 -10.38
C ALA A 371 -10.41 -14.37 -10.76
N GLU A 372 -10.78 -15.57 -10.33
CA GLU A 372 -10.15 -16.83 -10.68
C GLU A 372 -11.23 -17.86 -11.00
N GLY A 373 -11.35 -18.25 -12.26
CA GLY A 373 -12.43 -19.14 -12.69
C GLY A 373 -13.82 -18.58 -12.31
N THR A 374 -14.50 -19.26 -11.38
CA THR A 374 -15.80 -18.83 -10.81
C THR A 374 -15.65 -18.02 -9.51
N ASP A 375 -14.45 -17.94 -8.95
CA ASP A 375 -14.18 -17.28 -7.69
C ASP A 375 -13.99 -15.79 -7.90
N THR A 376 -14.65 -15.01 -7.06
CA THR A 376 -14.62 -13.56 -7.16
C THR A 376 -14.51 -12.90 -5.79
N ILE A 377 -13.65 -11.87 -5.73
CA ILE A 377 -13.56 -10.94 -4.61
C ILE A 377 -13.68 -9.54 -5.19
N LYS A 378 -14.59 -8.74 -4.65
CA LYS A 378 -14.74 -7.34 -5.04
C LYS A 378 -14.64 -6.45 -3.81
N ILE A 379 -14.01 -5.30 -3.99
CA ILE A 379 -13.93 -4.23 -3.01
C ILE A 379 -14.28 -2.92 -3.73
N GLY A 380 -15.40 -2.31 -3.34
CA GLY A 380 -15.83 -1.06 -3.95
C GLY A 380 -14.89 0.10 -3.66
N GLU A 381 -14.44 0.21 -2.41
CA GLU A 381 -13.51 1.23 -1.94
C GLU A 381 -12.63 0.69 -0.82
N ALA A 382 -11.34 1.00 -0.87
CA ALA A 382 -10.43 0.89 0.26
C ALA A 382 -9.58 2.16 0.33
N SER A 383 -9.51 2.80 1.50
CA SER A 383 -8.80 4.07 1.66
C SER A 383 -8.15 4.19 3.04
N ILE A 384 -7.05 4.95 3.08
CA ILE A 384 -6.42 5.46 4.29
C ILE A 384 -6.30 6.97 4.13
N THR A 385 -6.75 7.73 5.14
CA THR A 385 -6.70 9.20 5.13
C THR A 385 -6.11 9.72 6.44
N GLY A 386 -5.25 10.74 6.32
CA GLY A 386 -4.59 11.34 7.48
C GLY A 386 -3.48 10.49 8.08
N PHE A 387 -2.96 9.48 7.36
CA PHE A 387 -1.77 8.75 7.78
C PHE A 387 -0.57 9.71 7.83
N SER A 388 0.19 9.72 8.93
CA SER A 388 1.33 10.62 9.09
C SER A 388 2.52 9.88 9.69
N TRP A 389 3.69 10.04 9.03
CA TRP A 389 4.96 9.54 9.52
C TRP A 389 5.85 10.63 10.14
N HIS A 390 5.25 11.80 10.47
CA HIS A 390 6.00 12.91 11.05
C HIS A 390 6.67 12.52 12.35
N SER A 391 5.89 12.00 13.31
CA SER A 391 6.38 11.61 14.64
C SER A 391 7.40 10.47 14.58
N PRO A 392 7.16 9.36 13.85
CA PRO A 392 8.17 8.32 13.66
C PRO A 392 9.48 8.83 13.05
N LEU A 393 9.40 9.68 12.03
CA LEU A 393 10.60 10.22 11.39
C LEU A 393 11.46 11.05 12.36
N GLU A 394 10.82 11.91 13.16
CA GLU A 394 11.52 12.69 14.17
C GLU A 394 12.08 11.81 15.32
N ALA A 395 11.34 10.77 15.69
CA ALA A 395 11.79 9.80 16.68
C ALA A 395 12.98 8.97 16.17
N LEU A 396 12.95 8.52 14.92
CA LEU A 396 14.06 7.81 14.27
C LEU A 396 15.33 8.68 14.18
N LYS A 397 15.18 9.98 13.84
CA LYS A 397 16.31 10.93 13.84
C LYS A 397 16.93 11.07 15.22
N LYS A 398 16.13 11.10 16.28
CA LYS A 398 16.62 11.13 17.67
C LYS A 398 17.28 9.80 18.03
N MET A 399 16.64 8.68 17.72
CA MET A 399 17.12 7.34 18.05
C MET A 399 18.49 7.05 17.42
N ALA A 400 18.73 7.52 16.21
CA ALA A 400 20.00 7.32 15.48
C ALA A 400 21.22 7.92 16.24
N GLY A 401 21.01 8.89 17.14
CA GLY A 401 22.07 9.51 17.96
C GLY A 401 22.21 8.94 19.38
N LEU A 402 21.42 7.92 19.76
CA LEU A 402 21.41 7.37 21.11
C LEU A 402 22.42 6.22 21.28
N ASN A 403 23.02 6.13 22.45
CA ASN A 403 23.81 4.97 22.87
C ASN A 403 22.91 3.84 23.43
N GLU A 404 23.46 2.64 23.70
CA GLU A 404 22.70 1.48 24.19
C GLU A 404 21.90 1.77 25.46
N GLN A 405 22.48 2.46 26.46
CA GLN A 405 21.77 2.81 27.71
C GLN A 405 20.59 3.77 27.46
N GLN A 406 20.73 4.68 26.50
CA GLN A 406 19.68 5.61 26.13
C GLN A 406 18.58 4.91 25.31
N LEU A 407 18.95 3.88 24.53
CA LEU A 407 17.99 3.06 23.78
C LEU A 407 17.09 2.22 24.70
N GLU A 408 17.62 1.73 25.84
CA GLU A 408 16.81 1.00 26.84
C GLU A 408 15.66 1.86 27.41
N THR A 409 15.87 3.17 27.50
CA THR A 409 14.86 4.12 28.01
C THR A 409 14.11 4.86 26.89
N PHE A 410 14.37 4.50 25.62
CA PHE A 410 13.74 5.17 24.50
C PHE A 410 12.25 4.82 24.40
N ALA A 411 11.43 5.83 24.23
CA ALA A 411 9.99 5.70 24.12
C ALA A 411 9.57 5.21 22.74
N PHE A 412 9.58 3.90 22.51
CA PHE A 412 9.24 3.28 21.22
C PHE A 412 7.84 3.61 20.73
N THR A 413 6.92 4.02 21.59
CA THR A 413 5.58 4.51 21.17
C THR A 413 5.65 5.76 20.29
N THR A 414 6.73 6.54 20.39
CA THR A 414 6.95 7.70 19.52
C THR A 414 7.28 7.32 18.08
N LEU A 415 7.64 6.05 17.82
CA LEU A 415 7.80 5.49 16.49
C LEU A 415 6.46 5.08 15.83
N MET A 416 5.35 5.12 16.57
CA MET A 416 4.05 4.81 16.01
C MET A 416 3.58 5.96 15.09
N PRO A 417 3.20 5.66 13.83
CA PRO A 417 2.61 6.66 12.95
C PRO A 417 1.20 7.03 13.41
N GLU A 418 0.76 8.21 13.02
CA GLU A 418 -0.65 8.53 13.09
C GLU A 418 -1.37 7.76 11.98
N LEU A 419 -2.22 6.80 12.37
CA LEU A 419 -2.91 5.94 11.40
C LEU A 419 -4.04 6.65 10.65
N GLY A 420 -4.60 7.72 11.26
CA GLY A 420 -5.73 8.44 10.68
C GLY A 420 -6.98 7.58 10.61
N THR A 421 -7.60 7.54 9.44
CA THR A 421 -8.81 6.75 9.19
C THR A 421 -8.57 5.75 8.07
N ILE A 422 -8.83 4.48 8.34
CA ILE A 422 -8.86 3.38 7.38
C ILE A 422 -10.32 3.04 7.11
N ARG A 423 -10.72 3.01 5.84
CA ARG A 423 -12.06 2.65 5.41
C ARG A 423 -12.01 1.61 4.31
N VAL A 424 -12.86 0.58 4.42
CA VAL A 424 -13.11 -0.39 3.35
C VAL A 424 -14.61 -0.52 3.17
N ALA A 425 -15.09 -0.50 1.93
CA ALA A 425 -16.53 -0.55 1.65
C ALA A 425 -16.83 -1.37 0.39
N GLY A 426 -18.03 -1.95 0.37
CA GLY A 426 -18.50 -2.71 -0.78
C GLY A 426 -17.71 -4.00 -1.01
N ILE A 427 -17.42 -4.75 0.08
CA ILE A 427 -16.77 -6.06 -0.03
C ILE A 427 -17.84 -7.09 -0.43
N GLU A 428 -17.55 -7.84 -1.49
CA GLU A 428 -18.31 -9.02 -1.92
C GLU A 428 -17.32 -10.17 -2.13
N VAL A 429 -17.56 -11.29 -1.49
CA VAL A 429 -16.75 -12.50 -1.59
C VAL A 429 -17.63 -13.67 -2.01
N ASP A 430 -17.23 -14.38 -3.06
CA ASP A 430 -17.81 -15.63 -3.51
C ASP A 430 -16.68 -16.55 -4.01
N VAL A 431 -16.19 -17.42 -3.14
CA VAL A 431 -15.04 -18.29 -3.41
C VAL A 431 -15.32 -19.74 -2.99
N ALA A 432 -14.70 -20.70 -3.65
CA ALA A 432 -14.76 -22.10 -3.28
C ALA A 432 -14.12 -22.32 -1.88
N ASN A 433 -14.73 -23.17 -1.06
CA ASN A 433 -14.16 -23.53 0.25
C ASN A 433 -12.95 -24.46 0.05
N PRO A 434 -11.73 -24.07 0.47
CA PRO A 434 -10.53 -24.88 0.26
C PRO A 434 -10.58 -26.24 0.99
N GLU A 435 -11.29 -26.34 2.11
CA GLU A 435 -11.42 -27.63 2.85
C GLU A 435 -12.20 -28.67 2.07
N THR A 436 -13.20 -28.28 1.27
CA THR A 436 -13.97 -29.20 0.44
C THR A 436 -13.23 -29.63 -0.82
N VAL A 437 -12.39 -28.77 -1.38
CA VAL A 437 -11.53 -29.09 -2.53
C VAL A 437 -10.49 -30.12 -2.13
N SER A 438 -9.85 -29.96 -0.97
CA SER A 438 -8.85 -30.92 -0.46
C SER A 438 -9.43 -32.32 -0.13
N ALA A 439 -10.69 -32.41 0.30
CA ALA A 439 -11.39 -33.68 0.54
C ALA A 439 -11.69 -34.40 -0.78
N THR A 440 -12.10 -33.68 -1.81
CA THR A 440 -12.41 -34.23 -3.15
C THR A 440 -11.13 -34.73 -3.85
N GLU A 441 -10.00 -34.03 -3.73
CA GLU A 441 -8.71 -34.46 -4.27
C GLU A 441 -8.17 -35.71 -3.58
N LYS A 442 -8.31 -35.81 -2.25
CA LYS A 442 -7.91 -37.02 -1.51
C LYS A 442 -8.74 -38.23 -1.88
N GLU A 443 -10.05 -38.06 -2.03
CA GLU A 443 -10.97 -39.12 -2.43
C GLU A 443 -10.71 -39.60 -3.88
N SER A 444 -10.37 -38.67 -4.78
CA SER A 444 -9.97 -39.02 -6.15
C SER A 444 -8.60 -39.71 -6.22
N ALA A 445 -7.67 -39.34 -5.36
CA ALA A 445 -6.36 -40.01 -5.27
C ALA A 445 -6.45 -41.44 -4.69
N ASP A 446 -7.28 -41.66 -3.68
CA ASP A 446 -7.52 -42.99 -3.10
C ASP A 446 -8.23 -43.92 -4.09
N VAL A 447 -9.15 -43.42 -4.92
CA VAL A 447 -9.80 -44.23 -5.97
C VAL A 447 -8.81 -44.60 -7.09
N GLN A 448 -7.85 -43.74 -7.43
CA GLN A 448 -6.81 -44.06 -8.42
C GLN A 448 -5.74 -45.05 -7.89
N VAL A 449 -5.45 -45.05 -6.60
CA VAL A 449 -4.52 -45.98 -5.99
C VAL A 449 -5.10 -47.42 -5.89
N GLN A 450 -6.42 -47.53 -5.68
CA GLN A 450 -7.10 -48.85 -5.69
C GLN A 450 -7.24 -49.49 -7.08
N ALA A 451 -7.20 -48.68 -8.16
CA ALA A 451 -7.30 -49.20 -9.54
C ALA A 451 -5.96 -49.69 -10.14
N LYS A 452 -4.82 -49.52 -9.45
CA LYS A 452 -3.48 -49.89 -9.93
C LYS A 452 -2.79 -51.02 -9.20
N GLY A 453 -3.51 -51.78 -8.39
CA GLY A 453 -2.95 -52.84 -7.56
C GLY A 453 -3.38 -54.27 -7.94
N THR A 454 -3.01 -54.75 -9.13
CA THR A 454 -2.88 -56.20 -9.42
C THR A 454 -1.72 -56.38 -10.38
N ASP A 455 -0.62 -56.93 -9.89
CA ASP A 455 0.20 -58.03 -10.36
C ASP A 455 1.59 -58.04 -9.70
N GLU A 456 1.72 -58.83 -8.77
CA GLU A 456 2.66 -59.88 -8.25
C GLU A 456 4.16 -59.84 -8.63
N PRO A 457 4.99 -60.77 -8.02
CA PRO A 457 5.65 -60.61 -6.71
C PRO A 457 7.18 -60.78 -6.81
N THR A 458 7.90 -60.61 -5.75
CA THR A 458 9.01 -61.48 -5.22
C THR A 458 10.11 -60.74 -4.45
N SER A 459 10.40 -61.39 -3.32
CA SER A 459 11.69 -61.57 -2.60
C SER A 459 12.18 -60.47 -1.64
N ASP A 460 12.08 -60.86 -0.40
CA ASP A 460 12.86 -60.58 0.81
C ASP A 460 14.41 -60.69 0.65
N PRO A 461 15.25 -60.47 1.68
CA PRO A 461 15.00 -60.07 3.08
C PRO A 461 16.13 -59.21 3.78
N LEU A 462 15.93 -59.01 5.12
CA LEU A 462 16.95 -58.77 6.18
C LEU A 462 17.38 -57.31 6.42
N SER A 463 17.39 -56.76 7.59
CA SER A 463 17.59 -57.05 9.01
C SER A 463 17.69 -55.69 9.70
N SER A 464 17.43 -55.37 10.89
CA SER A 464 17.54 -55.85 12.22
C SER A 464 17.21 -54.77 13.23
N GLU A 465 16.53 -55.19 14.30
CA GLU A 465 16.77 -54.89 15.74
C GLU A 465 16.71 -53.43 16.25
N ALA A 466 16.02 -53.10 17.30
CA ALA A 466 15.84 -53.69 18.64
C ALA A 466 14.63 -53.05 19.33
N ALA A 467 13.71 -53.74 19.91
CA ALA A 467 13.53 -54.23 21.27
C ALA A 467 13.57 -53.15 22.39
N ILE A 468 12.67 -53.05 23.37
CA ILE A 468 12.09 -53.99 24.38
C ILE A 468 11.04 -53.24 25.25
N PRO A 469 10.29 -53.73 26.24
CA PRO A 469 8.98 -54.36 26.24
C PRO A 469 8.06 -53.90 27.40
N GLY A 470 6.89 -54.53 27.50
CA GLY A 470 6.27 -54.72 28.79
C GLY A 470 4.76 -54.60 28.85
N ALA A 471 4.17 -55.74 28.89
CA ALA A 471 3.21 -56.38 29.80
C ALA A 471 1.78 -55.79 29.80
N GLY A 472 0.73 -56.52 29.72
CA GLY A 472 0.43 -57.93 29.83
C GLY A 472 -1.05 -58.15 30.00
N GLN A 473 -1.50 -59.33 29.51
CA GLN A 473 -2.64 -60.15 29.96
C GLN A 473 -4.07 -59.77 29.55
N LYS A 474 -4.69 -60.52 28.70
CA LYS A 474 -5.31 -61.83 28.65
C LYS A 474 -6.82 -61.87 28.72
N ARG A 475 -7.40 -62.65 27.81
CA ARG A 475 -8.63 -63.49 27.79
C ARG A 475 -9.92 -62.71 27.40
N GLY A 476 -10.77 -63.22 26.56
CA GLY A 476 -10.88 -64.53 25.85
C GLY A 476 -12.28 -64.59 25.25
N ALA A 477 -12.39 -65.25 24.14
CA ALA A 477 -13.48 -66.06 23.60
C ALA A 477 -14.91 -65.45 23.51
N ASP A 478 -15.45 -65.32 22.35
CA ASP A 478 -16.34 -66.25 21.63
C ASP A 478 -16.92 -65.55 20.39
N GLN A 479 -16.89 -66.27 19.28
CA GLN A 479 -17.71 -65.99 18.09
C GLN A 479 -19.15 -66.45 18.32
N PRO A 480 -20.14 -65.87 17.64
CA PRO A 480 -20.60 -66.55 16.43
C PRO A 480 -20.89 -65.66 15.23
N SER A 481 -20.69 -66.25 14.09
CA SER A 481 -21.06 -65.88 12.74
C SER A 481 -22.54 -65.53 12.58
N VAL A 482 -22.85 -64.37 11.93
CA VAL A 482 -24.15 -64.17 11.26
C VAL A 482 -23.93 -63.39 9.96
N GLU A 483 -24.25 -64.08 8.89
CA GLU A 483 -24.85 -63.66 7.62
C GLU A 483 -24.57 -62.29 6.99
N SER A 484 -24.07 -62.40 5.81
CA SER A 484 -24.11 -61.51 4.65
C SER A 484 -25.44 -60.73 4.53
N ALA A 485 -25.39 -59.45 4.78
CA ALA A 485 -26.40 -58.50 4.31
C ALA A 485 -25.82 -57.70 3.14
N ALA A 486 -26.50 -57.79 2.02
CA ALA A 486 -26.22 -57.06 0.79
C ALA A 486 -26.13 -55.54 1.07
N THR A 487 -24.95 -54.99 0.90
CA THR A 487 -24.78 -53.53 0.86
C THR A 487 -25.45 -52.99 -0.40
N VAL A 488 -26.56 -52.33 -0.20
CA VAL A 488 -27.15 -51.42 -1.22
C VAL A 488 -26.11 -50.32 -1.43
N ASN A 489 -25.54 -50.28 -2.62
CA ASN A 489 -24.75 -49.13 -3.05
C ASN A 489 -25.65 -47.89 -3.04
N GLU A 490 -25.58 -47.05 -2.01
CA GLU A 490 -26.05 -45.68 -2.10
C GLU A 490 -25.25 -44.96 -3.20
N PRO A 491 -25.92 -44.22 -4.11
CA PRO A 491 -25.20 -43.47 -5.11
C PRO A 491 -24.27 -42.47 -4.42
N ALA A 492 -22.99 -42.50 -4.81
CA ALA A 492 -21.99 -41.55 -4.33
C ALA A 492 -22.55 -40.13 -4.42
N THR A 493 -22.80 -39.51 -3.30
CA THR A 493 -23.24 -38.11 -3.25
C THR A 493 -22.07 -37.28 -3.74
N ILE A 494 -22.15 -36.73 -4.93
CA ILE A 494 -21.17 -35.75 -5.44
C ILE A 494 -21.26 -34.57 -4.48
N LEU A 495 -20.30 -34.42 -3.59
CA LEU A 495 -20.18 -33.26 -2.72
C LEU A 495 -19.86 -32.06 -3.60
N VAL A 496 -20.87 -31.26 -3.92
CA VAL A 496 -20.67 -29.96 -4.56
C VAL A 496 -19.84 -29.11 -3.58
N PRO A 497 -18.69 -28.58 -4.02
CA PRO A 497 -17.85 -27.77 -3.12
C PRO A 497 -18.67 -26.64 -2.53
N GLN A 498 -18.72 -26.56 -1.21
CA GLN A 498 -19.39 -25.46 -0.53
C GLN A 498 -18.66 -24.16 -0.86
N ARG A 499 -19.39 -23.12 -1.14
CA ARG A 499 -18.82 -21.80 -1.43
C ARG A 499 -18.92 -20.91 -0.19
N VAL A 500 -17.85 -20.20 0.08
CA VAL A 500 -17.83 -19.12 1.08
C VAL A 500 -18.37 -17.87 0.42
N ARG A 501 -19.50 -17.38 0.93
CA ARG A 501 -20.14 -16.15 0.46
C ARG A 501 -20.37 -15.22 1.62
N PHE A 502 -19.96 -13.98 1.46
CA PHE A 502 -20.36 -12.90 2.37
C PHE A 502 -20.24 -11.56 1.67
N SER A 503 -20.94 -10.58 2.21
CA SER A 503 -20.74 -9.18 1.82
C SER A 503 -20.63 -8.29 3.04
N LEU A 504 -19.88 -7.20 2.90
CA LEU A 504 -19.71 -6.18 3.93
C LEU A 504 -19.93 -4.82 3.30
N LYS A 505 -20.90 -4.07 3.81
CA LYS A 505 -21.20 -2.73 3.29
C LYS A 505 -20.07 -1.76 3.56
N SER A 506 -19.59 -1.68 4.82
CA SER A 506 -18.41 -0.88 5.15
C SER A 506 -17.76 -1.30 6.46
N TYR A 507 -16.45 -1.06 6.54
CA TYR A 507 -15.65 -1.08 7.75
C TYR A 507 -14.85 0.22 7.82
N GLU A 508 -14.86 0.89 8.97
CA GLU A 508 -14.11 2.11 9.25
C GLU A 508 -13.40 1.98 10.59
N MET A 509 -12.11 2.29 10.58
CA MET A 509 -11.28 2.42 11.78
C MET A 509 -10.63 3.79 11.76
N ALA A 510 -10.97 4.63 12.75
CA ALA A 510 -10.36 5.93 12.95
C ALA A 510 -9.61 5.92 14.29
N LEU A 511 -8.29 6.16 14.23
CA LEU A 511 -7.39 6.25 15.37
C LEU A 511 -6.71 7.61 15.30
N THR A 512 -7.27 8.58 16.02
CA THR A 512 -6.91 9.99 15.86
C THR A 512 -6.52 10.63 17.19
N LYS A 513 -5.99 11.87 17.13
CA LYS A 513 -5.56 12.66 18.27
C LYS A 513 -4.56 11.91 19.17
N PRO A 514 -3.39 11.50 18.66
CA PRO A 514 -2.44 10.77 19.46
C PRO A 514 -1.88 11.65 20.59
N HIS A 515 -1.79 11.06 21.79
CA HIS A 515 -1.05 11.60 22.92
C HIS A 515 0.10 10.64 23.24
N ASN A 516 1.34 11.09 23.15
CA ASN A 516 2.53 10.24 23.24
C ASN A 516 2.52 9.00 22.35
N GLY A 517 1.96 9.14 21.13
CA GLY A 517 1.83 8.05 20.16
C GLY A 517 0.61 7.14 20.36
N ILE A 518 -0.13 7.29 21.46
CA ILE A 518 -1.34 6.50 21.77
C ILE A 518 -2.57 7.24 21.26
N PRO A 519 -3.39 6.68 20.36
CA PRO A 519 -4.63 7.31 19.92
C PRO A 519 -5.58 7.56 21.08
N THR A 520 -6.15 8.76 21.16
CA THR A 520 -7.07 9.16 22.24
C THR A 520 -8.50 9.38 21.77
N ASP A 521 -8.78 9.30 20.48
CA ASP A 521 -10.12 9.26 19.89
C ASP A 521 -10.16 8.04 18.96
N ILE A 522 -10.92 7.02 19.36
CA ILE A 522 -10.99 5.71 18.71
C ILE A 522 -12.41 5.52 18.21
N ARG A 523 -12.52 5.15 16.93
CA ARG A 523 -13.78 4.72 16.34
C ARG A 523 -13.56 3.49 15.48
N LEU A 524 -14.29 2.42 15.75
CA LEU A 524 -14.38 1.24 14.93
C LEU A 524 -15.84 1.06 14.55
N ARG A 525 -16.14 1.00 13.26
CA ARG A 525 -17.51 0.83 12.76
C ARG A 525 -17.53 -0.20 11.64
N GLN A 526 -18.36 -1.19 11.80
CA GLN A 526 -18.65 -2.16 10.75
C GLN A 526 -20.16 -2.11 10.47
N GLU A 527 -20.52 -1.96 9.21
CA GLU A 527 -21.91 -1.89 8.78
C GLU A 527 -22.26 -3.09 7.90
N GLU A 528 -23.33 -3.75 8.23
CA GLU A 528 -24.00 -4.77 7.41
C GLU A 528 -23.04 -5.85 6.87
N LEU A 529 -22.36 -6.59 7.79
CA LEU A 529 -21.77 -7.88 7.43
C LEU A 529 -22.91 -8.85 7.18
N SER A 530 -23.09 -9.26 5.94
CA SER A 530 -24.14 -10.17 5.52
C SER A 530 -23.54 -11.53 5.16
N VAL A 531 -23.98 -12.57 5.85
CA VAL A 531 -23.59 -13.97 5.63
C VAL A 531 -24.83 -14.77 5.29
N PRO A 532 -24.95 -15.40 4.12
CA PRO A 532 -26.10 -16.23 3.78
C PRO A 532 -26.16 -17.47 4.66
N VAL A 533 -27.37 -17.86 5.05
CA VAL A 533 -27.65 -19.10 5.78
C VAL A 533 -27.83 -20.22 4.74
N PRO A 534 -26.93 -21.23 4.67
CA PRO A 534 -27.00 -22.27 3.65
C PRO A 534 -28.34 -23.02 3.67
N ALA A 535 -28.97 -23.16 2.50
CA ALA A 535 -30.28 -23.83 2.37
C ALA A 535 -30.19 -25.33 2.65
N ASP A 536 -29.10 -25.95 2.21
CA ASP A 536 -28.92 -27.40 2.18
C ASP A 536 -28.02 -27.92 3.28
N SER A 537 -27.69 -27.06 4.28
CA SER A 537 -26.88 -27.47 5.43
C SER A 537 -27.62 -28.50 6.30
N LYS A 538 -26.89 -29.53 6.71
CA LYS A 538 -27.33 -30.52 7.71
C LYS A 538 -26.99 -30.10 9.14
N ASP A 539 -26.31 -28.97 9.32
CA ASP A 539 -25.97 -28.41 10.62
C ASP A 539 -27.24 -27.89 11.31
N GLU A 540 -27.49 -28.36 12.52
CA GLU A 540 -28.70 -28.03 13.31
C GLU A 540 -28.81 -26.52 13.56
N ALA A 541 -27.68 -25.82 13.74
CA ALA A 541 -27.69 -24.35 13.94
C ALA A 541 -28.23 -23.61 12.71
N TYR A 542 -27.81 -23.98 11.50
CA TYR A 542 -28.34 -23.38 10.28
C TYR A 542 -29.81 -23.74 10.03
N ILE A 543 -30.22 -24.98 10.38
CA ILE A 543 -31.62 -25.41 10.30
C ILE A 543 -32.48 -24.55 11.22
N GLN A 544 -32.04 -24.30 12.46
CA GLN A 544 -32.77 -23.47 13.43
C GLN A 544 -32.83 -22.01 12.95
N LEU A 545 -31.76 -21.45 12.44
CA LEU A 545 -31.75 -20.09 11.87
C LEU A 545 -32.75 -19.93 10.73
N ARG A 546 -32.87 -20.92 9.86
CA ARG A 546 -33.87 -20.92 8.79
C ARG A 546 -35.29 -21.05 9.30
N LYS A 547 -35.55 -21.88 10.33
CA LYS A 547 -36.86 -21.95 11.00
C LYS A 547 -37.24 -20.60 11.62
N LEU A 548 -36.27 -19.83 12.13
CA LEU A 548 -36.43 -18.45 12.58
C LEU A 548 -36.66 -17.45 11.44
N GLY A 549 -36.59 -17.89 10.18
CA GLY A 549 -36.85 -17.07 9.00
C GLY A 549 -35.66 -16.24 8.54
N PHE A 550 -34.42 -16.61 8.93
CA PHE A 550 -33.21 -15.95 8.46
C PHE A 550 -32.67 -16.61 7.18
N GLU A 551 -32.69 -15.88 6.06
CA GLU A 551 -32.00 -16.26 4.82
C GLU A 551 -30.55 -15.75 4.81
N ASN A 552 -30.33 -14.59 5.44
CA ASN A 552 -29.03 -13.98 5.64
C ASN A 552 -28.94 -13.47 7.08
N LEU A 553 -27.79 -13.65 7.69
CA LEU A 553 -27.45 -13.01 8.95
C LEU A 553 -26.75 -11.69 8.65
N VAL A 554 -27.32 -10.58 9.08
CA VAL A 554 -26.75 -9.25 8.84
C VAL A 554 -26.47 -8.59 10.17
N PHE A 555 -25.18 -8.31 10.41
CA PHE A 555 -24.71 -7.72 11.66
C PHE A 555 -23.99 -6.41 11.41
N SER A 556 -24.10 -5.51 12.38
CA SER A 556 -23.29 -4.29 12.43
C SER A 556 -22.78 -4.09 13.85
N TYR A 557 -21.58 -3.57 14.00
CA TYR A 557 -21.08 -3.14 15.29
C TYR A 557 -20.46 -1.74 15.20
N ASN A 558 -20.46 -1.03 16.33
CA ASN A 558 -19.80 0.24 16.50
C ASN A 558 -19.09 0.29 17.85
N LEU A 559 -17.89 0.83 17.89
CA LEU A 559 -17.15 1.17 19.08
C LEU A 559 -16.64 2.60 18.92
N ALA A 560 -17.01 3.48 19.82
CA ALA A 560 -16.58 4.86 19.82
C ALA A 560 -16.22 5.29 21.24
N ALA A 561 -14.95 5.67 21.44
CA ALA A 561 -14.43 6.16 22.72
C ALA A 561 -13.50 7.35 22.50
N ALA A 562 -13.53 8.30 23.43
CA ALA A 562 -12.64 9.47 23.37
C ALA A 562 -12.18 9.89 24.76
N TRP A 563 -10.93 10.28 24.85
CA TRP A 563 -10.37 10.87 26.04
C TRP A 563 -10.71 12.37 26.14
N ASP A 564 -11.30 12.74 27.24
CA ASP A 564 -11.56 14.13 27.64
C ASP A 564 -10.43 14.56 28.58
N GLN A 565 -9.34 15.08 28.00
CA GLN A 565 -8.15 15.47 28.72
C GLN A 565 -8.40 16.48 29.85
N PRO A 566 -9.19 17.58 29.65
CA PRO A 566 -9.45 18.56 30.70
C PRO A 566 -10.11 17.98 31.95
N ASN A 567 -10.99 17.00 31.76
CA ASN A 567 -11.74 16.35 32.84
C ASN A 567 -11.15 15.01 33.28
N GLN A 568 -10.05 14.57 32.65
CA GLN A 568 -9.37 13.29 32.89
C GLN A 568 -10.35 12.09 32.82
N ASN A 569 -11.23 12.11 31.83
CA ASN A 569 -12.27 11.10 31.64
C ASN A 569 -12.07 10.36 30.31
N LEU A 570 -12.44 9.09 30.30
CA LEU A 570 -12.71 8.36 29.04
C LEU A 570 -14.21 8.33 28.83
N LEU A 571 -14.67 8.91 27.74
CA LEU A 571 -16.05 8.85 27.30
C LEU A 571 -16.23 7.65 26.36
N ILE A 572 -16.90 6.61 26.81
CA ILE A 572 -17.40 5.52 25.95
C ILE A 572 -18.70 6.03 25.33
N LYS A 573 -18.59 6.52 24.09
CA LYS A 573 -19.71 7.14 23.38
C LYS A 573 -20.75 6.10 22.97
N ASP A 574 -20.26 4.97 22.44
CA ASP A 574 -21.08 3.87 21.97
C ASP A 574 -20.23 2.60 21.80
N ILE A 575 -20.69 1.51 22.36
CA ILE A 575 -20.28 0.14 22.03
C ILE A 575 -21.57 -0.57 21.70
N SER A 576 -21.82 -0.80 20.41
CA SER A 576 -23.08 -1.40 19.99
C SER A 576 -22.91 -2.55 19.02
N LEU A 577 -23.83 -3.50 19.11
CA LEU A 577 -24.02 -4.61 18.21
C LEU A 577 -25.48 -4.62 17.76
N SER A 578 -25.73 -4.72 16.47
CA SER A 578 -27.08 -4.85 15.93
C SER A 578 -27.17 -5.95 14.89
N GLY A 579 -28.32 -6.62 14.88
CA GLY A 579 -28.68 -7.62 13.87
C GLY A 579 -29.98 -7.21 13.18
N LYS A 580 -29.98 -7.25 11.85
CA LYS A 580 -31.18 -6.95 11.06
C LYS A 580 -32.29 -7.96 11.39
N ASP A 581 -33.48 -7.45 11.66
CA ASP A 581 -34.66 -8.26 12.09
C ASP A 581 -34.41 -9.04 13.40
N MET A 582 -33.43 -8.64 14.21
CA MET A 582 -33.09 -9.18 15.51
C MET A 582 -33.25 -8.13 16.59
N GLY A 583 -32.48 -7.04 16.48
CA GLY A 583 -32.45 -5.97 17.46
C GLY A 583 -31.06 -5.38 17.63
N SER A 584 -30.88 -4.57 18.69
CA SER A 584 -29.61 -3.99 19.04
C SER A 584 -29.31 -4.00 20.53
N LEU A 585 -28.04 -4.10 20.86
CA LEU A 585 -27.48 -3.92 22.19
C LEU A 585 -26.50 -2.77 22.12
N SER A 586 -26.63 -1.73 22.95
CA SER A 586 -25.68 -0.66 23.04
C SER A 586 -25.31 -0.34 24.49
N LEU A 587 -24.02 -0.02 24.67
CA LEU A 587 -23.42 0.36 25.93
C LEU A 587 -22.72 1.71 25.75
N SER A 588 -23.00 2.65 26.63
CA SER A 588 -22.27 3.91 26.73
C SER A 588 -21.88 4.16 28.18
N GLY A 589 -20.89 5.04 28.42
CA GLY A 589 -20.44 5.25 29.78
C GLY A 589 -19.39 6.34 29.94
N LEU A 590 -19.15 6.65 31.19
CA LEU A 590 -18.14 7.62 31.60
C LEU A 590 -17.22 6.98 32.64
N MET A 591 -15.94 6.92 32.30
CA MET A 591 -14.89 6.46 33.21
C MET A 591 -14.01 7.64 33.59
N GLY A 592 -13.65 7.76 34.86
CA GLY A 592 -12.74 8.77 35.42
C GLY A 592 -11.34 8.22 35.64
N GLY A 593 -10.40 9.12 36.00
CA GLY A 593 -9.03 8.74 36.37
C GLY A 593 -8.09 8.52 35.19
N PHE A 594 -8.49 8.84 33.95
CA PHE A 594 -7.64 8.83 32.78
C PHE A 594 -6.74 10.07 32.76
N THR A 595 -5.76 10.10 33.66
CA THR A 595 -4.78 11.19 33.79
C THR A 595 -3.76 11.14 32.64
N GLU A 596 -2.92 12.17 32.52
CA GLU A 596 -1.82 12.17 31.54
C GLU A 596 -0.81 11.05 31.79
N GLU A 597 -0.63 10.63 33.07
CA GLU A 597 0.22 9.49 33.41
C GLU A 597 -0.23 8.18 32.82
N PHE A 598 -1.54 8.01 32.52
CA PHE A 598 -2.06 6.84 31.81
C PHE A 598 -1.44 6.70 30.42
N PHE A 599 -1.16 7.81 29.75
CA PHE A 599 -0.51 7.90 28.46
C PHE A 599 0.99 8.19 28.56
N SER A 600 1.60 7.97 29.73
CA SER A 600 3.02 8.20 29.94
C SER A 600 3.86 7.20 29.14
N LEU A 601 5.04 7.65 28.72
CA LEU A 601 6.09 6.79 28.14
C LEU A 601 6.81 5.95 29.23
N ASP A 602 6.59 6.26 30.49
CA ASP A 602 7.10 5.53 31.66
C ASP A 602 6.09 4.47 32.08
N THR A 603 6.44 3.20 31.87
CA THR A 603 5.59 2.04 32.16
C THR A 603 5.14 1.98 33.62
N ALA A 604 6.01 2.40 34.57
CA ALA A 604 5.68 2.40 35.99
C ALA A 604 4.60 3.43 36.31
N LYS A 605 4.65 4.62 35.69
CA LYS A 605 3.61 5.64 35.83
C LYS A 605 2.29 5.17 35.24
N THR A 606 2.32 4.56 34.04
CA THR A 606 1.13 4.00 33.39
C THR A 606 0.48 2.92 34.26
N GLN A 607 1.27 2.01 34.85
CA GLN A 607 0.76 0.98 35.76
C GLN A 607 0.12 1.58 37.02
N LEU A 608 0.72 2.61 37.61
CA LEU A 608 0.15 3.29 38.77
C LEU A 608 -1.15 4.01 38.41
N ALA A 609 -1.23 4.62 37.23
CA ALA A 609 -2.42 5.32 36.75
C ALA A 609 -3.63 4.36 36.57
N LEU A 610 -3.40 3.08 36.26
CA LEU A 610 -4.47 2.06 36.16
C LEU A 610 -5.26 1.91 37.48
N PHE A 611 -4.61 2.05 38.64
CA PHE A 611 -5.29 1.96 39.93
C PHE A 611 -6.15 3.19 40.25
N GLY A 612 -5.94 4.31 39.55
CA GLY A 612 -6.75 5.53 39.65
C GLY A 612 -8.03 5.50 38.81
N LEU A 613 -8.24 4.48 37.98
CA LEU A 613 -9.41 4.38 37.12
C LEU A 613 -10.69 4.19 37.94
N THR A 614 -11.77 4.85 37.50
CA THR A 614 -13.08 4.78 38.16
C THR A 614 -14.19 4.65 37.13
N ALA A 615 -15.27 3.93 37.46
CA ALA A 615 -16.50 3.89 36.69
C ALA A 615 -17.52 4.86 37.26
N ARG A 616 -17.95 5.86 36.49
CA ARG A 616 -18.92 6.89 36.94
C ARG A 616 -20.33 6.59 36.51
N GLU A 617 -20.51 6.28 35.25
CA GLU A 617 -21.80 5.96 34.67
C GLU A 617 -21.66 4.86 33.60
N VAL A 618 -22.58 3.92 33.59
CA VAL A 618 -22.74 2.94 32.52
C VAL A 618 -24.23 2.89 32.15
N LYS A 619 -24.50 3.00 30.85
CA LYS A 619 -25.86 2.91 30.30
C LYS A 619 -25.92 1.78 29.29
N LEU A 620 -26.82 0.82 29.54
CA LEU A 620 -27.11 -0.28 28.66
C LEU A 620 -28.47 -0.03 28.01
N LYS A 621 -28.57 -0.19 26.70
CA LYS A 621 -29.84 -0.11 25.96
C LYS A 621 -29.98 -1.35 25.10
N ILE A 622 -31.16 -1.99 25.17
CA ILE A 622 -31.55 -3.14 24.36
C ILE A 622 -32.77 -2.74 23.54
N GLU A 623 -32.75 -2.99 22.25
CA GLU A 623 -33.87 -2.80 21.34
C GLU A 623 -34.20 -4.12 20.65
N ASP A 624 -35.43 -4.60 20.75
CA ASP A 624 -35.89 -5.76 20.00
C ASP A 624 -36.49 -5.32 18.66
N GLN A 625 -36.11 -5.97 17.58
CA GLN A 625 -36.62 -5.75 16.22
C GLN A 625 -37.23 -7.03 15.63
N GLY A 626 -37.73 -7.90 16.50
CA GLY A 626 -38.42 -9.12 16.11
C GLY A 626 -37.80 -10.43 16.55
N LEU A 627 -36.60 -10.39 17.20
CA LEU A 627 -35.94 -11.61 17.66
C LEU A 627 -36.76 -12.36 18.71
N MET A 628 -37.37 -11.62 19.68
CA MET A 628 -38.23 -12.21 20.70
C MET A 628 -39.49 -12.89 20.08
N ALA A 629 -40.12 -12.24 19.11
CA ALA A 629 -41.26 -12.81 18.39
C ALA A 629 -40.89 -14.09 17.64
N LYS A 630 -39.73 -14.08 16.92
CA LYS A 630 -39.22 -15.27 16.24
C LYS A 630 -38.88 -16.39 17.20
N GLY A 631 -38.25 -16.08 18.34
CA GLY A 631 -37.95 -17.04 19.40
C GLY A 631 -39.21 -17.68 20.00
N ILE A 632 -40.26 -16.88 20.31
CA ILE A 632 -41.53 -17.36 20.79
C ILE A 632 -42.21 -18.28 19.79
N LYS A 633 -42.20 -17.91 18.49
CA LYS A 633 -42.75 -18.74 17.42
C LYS A 633 -42.03 -20.09 17.34
N LEU A 634 -40.70 -20.11 17.35
CA LEU A 634 -39.91 -21.34 17.32
C LEU A 634 -40.23 -22.22 18.55
N TYR A 635 -40.30 -21.60 19.74
CA TYR A 635 -40.64 -22.30 20.97
C TYR A 635 -42.07 -22.89 20.93
N SER A 636 -43.03 -22.14 20.36
CA SER A 636 -44.41 -22.60 20.19
C SER A 636 -44.50 -23.85 19.29
N GLU A 637 -43.74 -23.82 18.17
CA GLU A 637 -43.70 -24.97 17.24
C GLU A 637 -43.04 -26.21 17.88
N GLN A 638 -41.96 -26.04 18.63
CA GLN A 638 -41.24 -27.14 19.30
C GLN A 638 -42.07 -27.74 20.46
N SER A 639 -42.87 -26.93 21.13
CA SER A 639 -43.68 -27.35 22.32
C SER A 639 -45.10 -27.68 21.96
N GLU A 640 -45.50 -27.68 20.68
CA GLU A 640 -46.84 -27.93 20.17
C GLU A 640 -47.92 -27.02 20.85
N MET A 641 -47.57 -25.77 21.13
CA MET A 641 -48.45 -24.76 21.74
C MET A 641 -48.78 -23.65 20.71
N THR A 642 -49.79 -22.84 21.02
CA THR A 642 -50.03 -21.60 20.28
C THR A 642 -48.98 -20.54 20.68
N GLU A 643 -48.71 -19.56 19.81
CA GLU A 643 -47.77 -18.45 20.12
C GLU A 643 -48.18 -17.68 21.37
N ASP A 644 -49.51 -17.50 21.61
CA ASP A 644 -50.03 -16.82 22.81
C ASP A 644 -49.75 -17.64 24.08
N GLN A 645 -49.89 -18.97 24.02
CA GLN A 645 -49.54 -19.86 25.13
C GLN A 645 -48.05 -19.86 25.43
N ALA A 646 -47.22 -19.92 24.38
CA ALA A 646 -45.77 -19.86 24.50
C ALA A 646 -45.34 -18.51 25.11
N ARG A 647 -45.88 -17.39 24.63
CA ARG A 647 -45.62 -16.05 25.18
C ARG A 647 -46.00 -15.95 26.65
N ALA A 648 -47.20 -16.41 27.01
CA ALA A 648 -47.68 -16.41 28.40
C ALA A 648 -46.74 -17.25 29.30
N MET A 649 -46.30 -18.41 28.83
CA MET A 649 -45.41 -19.30 29.57
C MET A 649 -44.03 -18.66 29.79
N VAL A 650 -43.40 -18.08 28.74
CA VAL A 650 -42.11 -17.36 28.84
C VAL A 650 -42.23 -16.19 29.81
N THR A 651 -43.31 -15.40 29.72
CA THR A 651 -43.55 -14.27 30.62
C THR A 651 -43.73 -14.75 32.08
N MET A 652 -44.47 -15.84 32.30
CA MET A 652 -44.67 -16.41 33.63
C MET A 652 -43.34 -16.91 34.25
N MET A 653 -42.54 -17.68 33.49
CA MET A 653 -41.25 -18.18 33.95
C MET A 653 -40.28 -17.02 34.29
N ALA A 654 -40.21 -15.98 33.41
CA ALA A 654 -39.41 -14.78 33.67
C ALA A 654 -39.89 -14.04 34.92
N THR A 655 -41.22 -13.90 35.10
CA THR A 655 -41.81 -13.24 36.26
C THR A 655 -41.44 -13.96 37.55
N GLU A 656 -41.58 -15.29 37.61
CA GLU A 656 -41.23 -16.08 38.77
C GLU A 656 -39.76 -15.96 39.16
N ALA A 657 -38.86 -16.11 38.17
CA ALA A 657 -37.41 -16.00 38.38
C ALA A 657 -36.99 -14.59 38.86
N LEU A 658 -37.55 -13.54 38.27
CA LEU A 658 -37.19 -12.16 38.57
C LEU A 658 -37.85 -11.65 39.88
N GLN A 659 -39.05 -12.10 40.23
CA GLN A 659 -39.69 -11.77 41.50
C GLN A 659 -38.91 -12.35 42.69
N GLN A 660 -38.36 -13.56 42.57
CA GLN A 660 -37.49 -14.12 43.62
C GLN A 660 -36.29 -13.21 43.87
N LEU A 661 -35.74 -12.61 42.82
CA LEU A 661 -34.62 -11.63 42.93
C LEU A 661 -35.11 -10.32 43.56
N ALA A 662 -36.29 -9.82 43.23
CA ALA A 662 -36.86 -8.59 43.80
C ALA A 662 -37.10 -8.73 45.32
N VAL A 663 -37.60 -9.87 45.78
CA VAL A 663 -37.80 -10.16 47.20
C VAL A 663 -36.49 -10.23 47.96
N ALA A 664 -35.46 -10.86 47.34
CA ALA A 664 -34.13 -10.95 47.93
C ALA A 664 -33.41 -9.58 47.97
N GLN A 665 -33.73 -8.70 47.02
CA GLN A 665 -33.05 -7.41 46.82
C GLN A 665 -34.04 -6.32 46.37
N PRO A 666 -34.69 -5.62 47.28
CA PRO A 666 -35.71 -4.60 46.98
C PRO A 666 -35.21 -3.43 46.12
N LYS A 667 -33.86 -3.18 46.10
CA LYS A 667 -33.27 -2.14 45.26
C LYS A 667 -33.39 -2.42 43.75
N PHE A 668 -33.61 -3.66 43.35
CA PHE A 668 -33.82 -4.04 41.97
C PHE A 668 -35.29 -3.97 41.52
N GLU A 669 -36.25 -3.73 42.40
CA GLU A 669 -37.68 -3.79 42.11
C GLU A 669 -38.03 -2.99 40.84
N GLY A 670 -37.63 -1.73 40.75
CA GLY A 670 -37.89 -0.88 39.59
C GLY A 670 -37.21 -1.36 38.29
N ALA A 671 -35.99 -1.93 38.40
CA ALA A 671 -35.30 -2.49 37.26
C ALA A 671 -35.91 -3.81 36.78
N ILE A 672 -36.38 -4.62 37.73
CA ILE A 672 -37.08 -5.87 37.45
C ILE A 672 -38.44 -5.59 36.79
N ASP A 673 -39.22 -4.62 37.30
CA ASP A 673 -40.49 -4.23 36.72
C ASP A 673 -40.34 -3.73 35.29
N ALA A 674 -39.32 -2.89 35.01
CA ALA A 674 -38.98 -2.44 33.65
C ALA A 674 -38.63 -3.63 32.74
N LEU A 675 -37.82 -4.60 33.24
CA LEU A 675 -37.40 -5.76 32.46
C LEU A 675 -38.62 -6.68 32.18
N LEU A 676 -39.51 -6.90 33.13
CA LEU A 676 -40.74 -7.66 32.94
C LEU A 676 -41.67 -6.99 31.92
N HIS A 677 -41.76 -5.66 31.96
CA HIS A 677 -42.49 -4.90 30.95
C HIS A 677 -41.92 -5.09 29.56
N PHE A 678 -40.56 -5.03 29.42
CA PHE A 678 -39.90 -5.30 28.18
C PHE A 678 -40.13 -6.73 27.66
N ILE A 679 -40.07 -7.75 28.53
CA ILE A 679 -40.33 -9.14 28.15
C ILE A 679 -41.78 -9.33 27.66
N ALA A 680 -42.74 -8.67 28.29
CA ALA A 680 -44.15 -8.73 27.89
C ALA A 680 -44.43 -8.02 26.56
N ALA A 681 -43.79 -6.88 26.32
CA ALA A 681 -43.93 -6.06 25.11
C ALA A 681 -42.58 -5.59 24.63
N PRO A 682 -41.81 -6.45 23.92
CA PRO A 682 -40.41 -6.15 23.54
C PRO A 682 -40.32 -4.99 22.54
N ARG A 683 -39.73 -3.89 22.97
CA ARG A 683 -39.33 -2.75 22.10
C ARG A 683 -37.98 -2.19 22.53
N THR A 684 -38.00 -1.41 23.62
CA THR A 684 -36.75 -0.78 24.13
C THR A 684 -36.66 -0.97 25.63
N PHE A 685 -35.55 -1.46 26.12
CA PHE A 685 -35.15 -1.50 27.52
C PHE A 685 -33.88 -0.68 27.72
N THR A 686 -33.86 0.16 28.77
CA THR A 686 -32.66 0.96 29.10
C THR A 686 -32.40 0.78 30.61
N LEU A 687 -31.13 0.47 30.94
CA LEU A 687 -30.61 0.42 32.31
C LEU A 687 -29.48 1.39 32.44
N THR A 688 -29.57 2.31 33.41
CA THR A 688 -28.51 3.25 33.75
C THR A 688 -28.03 2.95 35.17
N VAL A 689 -26.72 2.78 35.30
CA VAL A 689 -26.02 2.56 36.60
C VAL A 689 -25.10 3.75 36.81
N ARG A 690 -25.35 4.50 37.90
CA ARG A 690 -24.51 5.66 38.28
C ARG A 690 -23.86 5.44 39.63
N SER A 691 -22.60 5.77 39.76
CA SER A 691 -21.92 5.79 41.04
C SER A 691 -22.49 6.91 41.92
N LYS A 692 -22.74 6.60 43.22
CA LYS A 692 -23.08 7.61 44.24
C LYS A 692 -21.87 8.42 44.68
N ALA A 693 -20.67 7.87 44.48
CA ALA A 693 -19.42 8.58 44.75
C ALA A 693 -19.12 9.54 43.60
N GLU A 694 -18.75 10.78 43.93
CA GLU A 694 -18.43 11.83 42.98
C GLU A 694 -17.30 11.42 42.01
N HIS A 695 -16.34 10.67 42.49
CA HIS A 695 -15.19 10.20 41.71
C HIS A 695 -15.46 8.89 40.94
N GLY A 696 -16.58 8.23 41.19
CA GLY A 696 -16.92 6.94 40.57
C GLY A 696 -16.55 5.73 41.45
N LEU A 697 -16.86 4.53 40.96
CA LEU A 697 -16.45 3.26 41.58
C LEU A 697 -15.01 2.96 41.20
N SER A 698 -14.16 2.68 42.18
CA SER A 698 -12.76 2.35 41.98
C SER A 698 -12.58 0.95 41.36
N VAL A 699 -11.43 0.68 40.77
CA VAL A 699 -11.05 -0.67 40.31
C VAL A 699 -11.17 -1.70 41.44
N PHE A 700 -10.82 -1.33 42.68
CA PHE A 700 -10.95 -2.22 43.83
C PHE A 700 -12.40 -2.52 44.20
N ASP A 701 -13.34 -1.57 44.03
CA ASP A 701 -14.76 -1.81 44.18
C ASP A 701 -15.29 -2.81 43.13
N LEU A 702 -14.82 -2.69 41.87
CA LEU A 702 -15.20 -3.59 40.79
C LEU A 702 -14.61 -5.00 40.98
N VAL A 703 -13.38 -5.11 41.47
CA VAL A 703 -12.79 -6.41 41.81
C VAL A 703 -13.54 -7.07 42.97
N ALA A 704 -13.82 -6.32 44.04
CA ALA A 704 -14.63 -6.84 45.15
C ALA A 704 -16.02 -7.27 44.69
N ALA A 705 -16.64 -6.55 43.75
CA ALA A 705 -17.92 -6.91 43.19
C ALA A 705 -17.91 -8.16 42.30
N SER A 706 -16.75 -8.50 41.68
CA SER A 706 -16.60 -9.74 40.93
C SER A 706 -16.70 -10.99 41.82
N GLU A 707 -16.27 -10.87 43.07
CA GLU A 707 -16.38 -11.93 44.09
C GLU A 707 -17.76 -11.91 44.79
N ASN A 708 -18.29 -10.70 45.05
CA ASN A 708 -19.61 -10.52 45.65
C ASN A 708 -20.31 -9.30 45.03
N PRO A 709 -21.18 -9.51 44.01
CA PRO A 709 -21.90 -8.44 43.33
C PRO A 709 -22.73 -7.54 44.25
N MET A 710 -23.10 -8.02 45.42
CA MET A 710 -23.92 -7.28 46.38
C MET A 710 -23.20 -6.05 46.97
N LEU A 711 -21.88 -6.09 47.03
CA LEU A 711 -21.07 -5.00 47.59
C LEU A 711 -21.15 -3.71 46.77
N ILE A 712 -21.47 -3.81 45.47
CA ILE A 712 -21.55 -2.63 44.60
C ILE A 712 -22.91 -1.93 44.67
N LEU A 713 -23.99 -2.67 45.05
CA LEU A 713 -25.36 -2.16 45.04
C LEU A 713 -25.60 -0.98 45.98
N ASP A 714 -24.89 -0.93 47.10
CA ASP A 714 -24.98 0.20 48.02
C ASP A 714 -24.27 1.47 47.51
N LYS A 715 -23.39 1.30 46.57
CA LYS A 715 -22.55 2.34 45.98
C LYS A 715 -23.06 2.93 44.67
N VAL A 716 -24.17 2.38 44.15
CA VAL A 716 -24.76 2.82 42.87
C VAL A 716 -26.22 3.20 42.98
N ASP A 717 -26.66 4.06 42.07
CA ASP A 717 -28.06 4.29 41.74
C ASP A 717 -28.38 3.55 40.44
N LEU A 718 -29.52 2.86 40.45
CA LEU A 718 -30.04 2.10 39.32
C LEU A 718 -31.31 2.75 38.80
N GLU A 719 -31.36 3.04 37.53
CA GLU A 719 -32.55 3.55 36.85
C GLU A 719 -32.82 2.66 35.63
N ALA A 720 -34.01 2.06 35.56
CA ALA A 720 -34.40 1.27 34.40
C ALA A 720 -35.74 1.74 33.83
N THR A 721 -35.86 1.69 32.51
CA THR A 721 -37.09 2.05 31.80
C THR A 721 -37.32 1.06 30.66
N ALA A 722 -38.60 0.76 30.38
CA ALA A 722 -39.04 0.01 29.20
C ALA A 722 -40.13 0.79 28.47
N GLN A 723 -40.10 0.75 27.15
CA GLN A 723 -41.08 1.42 26.28
C GLN A 723 -41.61 0.43 25.25
#